data_6ff1d2f6f53d6e5bd23a73384b5b51f4
#
_entry.id   6ff1d2f6f53d6e5bd23a73384b5b51f4
#
_cell.length_a   1.000
_cell.length_b   1.000
_cell.length_c   1.000
_cell.angle_alpha   90.00
_cell.angle_beta   90.00
_cell.angle_gamma   90.00
#
_symmetry.space_group_name_H-M   'P 1'
#
loop_
_entity.id
_entity.type
_entity.pdbx_description
1 polymer ?
#
loop_
_entity_poly.entity_id
_entity_poly.type
_entity_poly.pdbx_seq_one_letter_code
_entity_poly.pdbx_strand_id
1 'polypeptide(L)'
;MTHPELPHNIEAEKATLGSILLNREAIVAVAPWLLPSYFYMERHAQLYEAMLACYNARIPPDTRTVSEELRRRNQLDAVGGIMYLSALVDTVPTSYHVEYYARIIERTALLRQLISAGGKIAALGYNEQDELEDTLDKAEQTLFDVSQRRSTQDFVPISQVIDSYYEQINYLQEHRGEVVGVPTGFRDLDEITGGLQQSDLIILAARPSVGKTSLVLSLAYNVATRHQRTVGIFSLEMSRDQLVQRLISMDTRIDTHRLRTGHVGEAELQVVMDSMGRLAAVPIYIEDTPGLSIMEVRSKARRLQSQAGVDLIIIDYLQLMAGRRTENRVQEVSEISRGLKALARELNVPVIALSQLSRAVEGRTSHVPMLSDLRESGCLAGDTLVYLPDEGIYQRIDALVGRRDFNVLALNTETWKLEPRLALNAFATGTKLVYRMKTRLGRSIRATANHKFLTILGWKRLDELAPKMRLALPRTLPGPTHATMSDAELALLAHLIGDGCTLPRQPIHYTTNDSILAETVARLASEVFGDAVNPRISKERQWYQVYLAAGYQLTHGVRNPVAKWLDKLGVFGLRSYEKRVPQKVFMQPASSIACFLRHLWATDGCVHLSKGKINSVKVYYATSSPELACNIQSLLLRLGLNASVLRYEQKGKGRDQYHVKVSGKPDVETFFENIGVLGQKKIDHQSAINEYFASSIAKTNRDVLPVDLWNAALINEAGHSKTSRKVQHQNLSRERAASIASSTRSLELMKLAQSDVYWDEIVSIEPDGEAEVYDLTVEGLHNFVAADIILHNSIEQDADIVMFIYREELYDKETDKRGIAEIHIAKHRNGPIGVVPMRFDAATTRFDDLTYRTSEGY
;
A
#
# COMPACT_ATOMS: atom_id res chain seq x y z
N MET A 1 48.11 -25.70 -4.88
CA MET A 1 47.22 -25.17 -5.94
C MET A 1 47.11 -23.67 -5.71
N THR A 2 47.69 -22.85 -6.55
CA THR A 2 47.57 -21.38 -6.51
C THR A 2 46.10 -21.06 -6.75
N HIS A 3 45.44 -20.40 -5.82
CA HIS A 3 44.09 -19.88 -6.04
C HIS A 3 44.10 -18.95 -7.27
N PRO A 4 43.27 -19.16 -8.27
CA PRO A 4 43.17 -18.25 -9.40
C PRO A 4 42.83 -16.85 -8.91
N GLU A 5 43.55 -15.85 -9.43
CA GLU A 5 43.20 -14.45 -9.12
C GLU A 5 41.73 -14.15 -9.51
N LEU A 6 41.07 -13.34 -8.68
CA LEU A 6 39.72 -12.95 -8.96
C LEU A 6 39.63 -12.11 -10.26
N PRO A 7 38.61 -12.30 -11.09
CA PRO A 7 38.46 -11.56 -12.36
C PRO A 7 38.49 -10.06 -12.13
N HIS A 8 39.41 -9.34 -12.77
CA HIS A 8 39.54 -7.88 -12.69
C HIS A 8 40.14 -7.30 -13.96
N ASN A 9 39.99 -5.99 -14.17
CA ASN A 9 40.66 -5.26 -15.25
C ASN A 9 41.00 -3.84 -14.78
N ILE A 10 42.19 -3.69 -14.21
CA ILE A 10 42.66 -2.42 -13.63
C ILE A 10 42.77 -1.32 -14.69
N GLU A 11 43.16 -1.67 -15.91
CA GLU A 11 43.28 -0.69 -17.01
C GLU A 11 41.90 -0.14 -17.42
N ALA A 12 40.85 -0.99 -17.46
CA ALA A 12 39.49 -0.52 -17.69
C ALA A 12 38.97 0.37 -16.54
N GLU A 13 39.34 0.08 -15.28
CA GLU A 13 39.02 0.92 -14.14
C GLU A 13 39.67 2.31 -14.26
N LYS A 14 40.99 2.36 -14.53
CA LYS A 14 41.70 3.61 -14.77
C LYS A 14 41.11 4.41 -15.93
N ALA A 15 40.84 3.71 -17.06
CA ALA A 15 40.27 4.32 -18.25
C ALA A 15 38.87 4.94 -17.98
N THR A 16 38.01 4.23 -17.21
CA THR A 16 36.69 4.77 -16.83
C THR A 16 36.83 6.01 -15.96
N LEU A 17 37.65 5.95 -14.90
CA LEU A 17 37.83 7.06 -13.97
C LEU A 17 38.52 8.25 -14.68
N GLY A 18 39.54 8.00 -15.48
CA GLY A 18 40.23 9.02 -16.27
C GLY A 18 39.31 9.69 -17.30
N SER A 19 38.42 8.93 -17.95
CA SER A 19 37.43 9.45 -18.90
C SER A 19 36.45 10.42 -18.21
N ILE A 20 36.00 10.10 -16.99
CA ILE A 20 35.09 10.97 -16.20
C ILE A 20 35.80 12.27 -15.77
N LEU A 21 37.08 12.16 -15.33
CA LEU A 21 37.86 13.34 -14.96
C LEU A 21 38.19 14.23 -16.16
N LEU A 22 38.39 13.66 -17.34
CA LEU A 22 38.70 14.35 -18.58
C LEU A 22 37.43 15.06 -19.14
N ASN A 23 36.30 14.39 -19.11
CA ASN A 23 35.04 14.90 -19.58
C ASN A 23 33.94 14.64 -18.53
N ARG A 24 33.50 15.72 -17.87
CA ARG A 24 32.47 15.69 -16.83
C ARG A 24 31.11 15.12 -17.27
N GLU A 25 30.80 15.11 -18.56
CA GLU A 25 29.56 14.53 -19.08
C GLU A 25 29.63 13.01 -19.22
N ALA A 26 30.82 12.41 -19.25
CA ALA A 26 31.02 10.97 -19.34
C ALA A 26 30.38 10.22 -18.15
N ILE A 27 30.29 10.84 -16.97
CA ILE A 27 29.65 10.23 -15.81
C ILE A 27 28.15 9.96 -16.03
N VAL A 28 27.46 10.77 -16.84
CA VAL A 28 26.00 10.63 -17.09
C VAL A 28 25.69 9.26 -17.73
N ALA A 29 26.55 8.79 -18.60
CA ALA A 29 26.38 7.52 -19.29
C ALA A 29 26.59 6.29 -18.38
N VAL A 30 27.32 6.41 -17.28
CA VAL A 30 27.71 5.27 -16.44
C VAL A 30 27.12 5.32 -15.03
N ALA A 31 26.80 6.51 -14.51
CA ALA A 31 26.25 6.69 -13.15
C ALA A 31 24.96 5.91 -12.86
N PRO A 32 24.01 5.69 -13.83
CA PRO A 32 22.79 4.96 -13.55
C PRO A 32 23.00 3.48 -13.21
N TRP A 33 24.06 2.85 -13.69
CA TRP A 33 24.23 1.40 -13.60
C TRP A 33 25.59 0.93 -13.05
N LEU A 34 26.65 1.72 -13.17
CA LEU A 34 27.97 1.39 -12.62
C LEU A 34 28.00 1.69 -11.12
N LEU A 35 28.28 0.68 -10.31
CA LEU A 35 28.34 0.82 -8.85
C LEU A 35 29.79 0.90 -8.35
N PRO A 36 30.06 1.65 -7.26
CA PRO A 36 31.40 1.67 -6.62
C PRO A 36 31.89 0.27 -6.23
N SER A 37 30.99 -0.63 -5.82
CA SER A 37 31.30 -2.02 -5.47
C SER A 37 31.74 -2.87 -6.66
N TYR A 38 31.64 -2.40 -7.90
CA TYR A 38 32.09 -3.10 -9.10
C TYR A 38 33.57 -2.93 -9.36
N PHE A 39 34.18 -1.94 -8.76
CA PHE A 39 35.65 -1.75 -8.89
C PHE A 39 36.38 -2.80 -8.03
N TYR A 40 37.46 -3.34 -8.58
CA TYR A 40 38.30 -4.31 -7.87
C TYR A 40 39.26 -3.63 -6.89
N MET A 41 39.83 -2.48 -7.31
CA MET A 41 40.71 -1.68 -6.46
C MET A 41 39.86 -0.79 -5.53
N GLU A 42 40.02 -0.93 -4.22
CA GLU A 42 39.30 -0.14 -3.22
C GLU A 42 39.49 1.36 -3.42
N ARG A 43 40.70 1.81 -3.76
CA ARG A 43 40.97 3.22 -4.10
C ARG A 43 40.16 3.72 -5.30
N HIS A 44 39.89 2.88 -6.30
CA HIS A 44 39.08 3.23 -7.46
C HIS A 44 37.59 3.29 -7.09
N ALA A 45 37.15 2.36 -6.23
CA ALA A 45 35.80 2.40 -5.68
C ALA A 45 35.53 3.71 -4.90
N GLN A 46 36.47 4.10 -4.02
CA GLN A 46 36.39 5.34 -3.25
C GLN A 46 36.41 6.58 -4.15
N LEU A 47 37.25 6.57 -5.19
CA LEU A 47 37.33 7.65 -6.15
C LEU A 47 36.04 7.81 -6.94
N TYR A 48 35.48 6.68 -7.44
CA TYR A 48 34.20 6.70 -8.14
C TYR A 48 33.04 7.13 -7.25
N GLU A 49 33.05 6.73 -5.99
CA GLU A 49 32.05 7.16 -5.00
C GLU A 49 32.10 8.67 -4.76
N ALA A 50 33.30 9.26 -4.73
CA ALA A 50 33.45 10.72 -4.63
C ALA A 50 32.96 11.43 -5.91
N MET A 51 33.21 10.85 -7.10
CA MET A 51 32.66 11.35 -8.37
C MET A 51 31.15 11.33 -8.40
N LEU A 52 30.53 10.23 -7.96
CA LEU A 52 29.09 10.11 -7.84
C LEU A 52 28.49 11.11 -6.84
N ALA A 53 29.18 11.37 -5.73
CA ALA A 53 28.73 12.38 -4.78
C ALA A 53 28.74 13.80 -5.37
N CYS A 54 29.79 14.13 -6.13
CA CYS A 54 29.83 15.39 -6.89
C CYS A 54 28.68 15.47 -7.89
N TYR A 55 28.47 14.39 -8.66
CA TYR A 55 27.38 14.32 -9.65
C TYR A 55 26.00 14.50 -9.02
N ASN A 56 25.72 13.79 -7.93
CA ASN A 56 24.46 13.91 -7.19
C ASN A 56 24.23 15.30 -6.58
N ALA A 57 25.33 15.99 -6.18
CA ALA A 57 25.28 17.36 -5.72
C ALA A 57 25.20 18.40 -6.88
N ARG A 58 25.12 17.93 -8.13
CA ARG A 58 25.15 18.76 -9.35
C ARG A 58 26.45 19.57 -9.50
N ILE A 59 27.55 19.08 -8.95
CA ILE A 59 28.89 19.64 -9.09
C ILE A 59 29.62 18.82 -10.16
N PRO A 60 30.26 19.48 -11.17
CA PRO A 60 31.01 18.75 -12.18
C PRO A 60 32.15 17.93 -11.56
N PRO A 61 32.27 16.61 -11.84
CA PRO A 61 33.31 15.74 -11.28
C PRO A 61 34.63 15.89 -12.05
N ASP A 62 35.36 17.00 -11.81
CA ASP A 62 36.72 17.22 -12.33
C ASP A 62 37.79 16.93 -11.24
N THR A 63 39.06 16.97 -11.62
CA THR A 63 40.17 16.70 -10.69
C THR A 63 40.16 17.59 -9.46
N ARG A 64 39.66 18.81 -9.56
CA ARG A 64 39.64 19.78 -8.46
C ARG A 64 38.47 19.52 -7.51
N THR A 65 37.28 19.37 -8.04
CA THR A 65 36.06 19.10 -7.26
C THR A 65 36.09 17.74 -6.56
N VAL A 66 36.57 16.70 -7.25
CA VAL A 66 36.73 15.36 -6.71
C VAL A 66 37.84 15.32 -5.64
N SER A 67 38.97 16.05 -5.83
CA SER A 67 40.01 16.12 -4.79
C SER A 67 39.50 16.79 -3.52
N GLU A 68 38.65 17.81 -3.63
CA GLU A 68 38.07 18.52 -2.49
C GLU A 68 37.06 17.61 -1.74
N GLU A 69 36.22 16.85 -2.48
CA GLU A 69 35.30 15.89 -1.88
C GLU A 69 36.06 14.76 -1.18
N LEU A 70 37.12 14.24 -1.78
CA LEU A 70 37.98 13.23 -1.13
C LEU A 70 38.69 13.77 0.12
N ARG A 71 39.10 15.07 0.09
CA ARG A 71 39.67 15.71 1.27
C ARG A 71 38.65 15.86 2.38
N ARG A 72 37.43 16.24 2.06
CA ARG A 72 36.30 16.30 3.00
C ARG A 72 36.01 14.96 3.68
N ARG A 73 36.22 13.85 2.95
CA ARG A 73 36.05 12.46 3.44
C ARG A 73 37.30 11.91 4.13
N ASN A 74 38.40 12.67 4.20
CA ASN A 74 39.72 12.21 4.66
C ASN A 74 40.28 10.98 3.89
N GLN A 75 39.97 10.87 2.59
CA GLN A 75 40.32 9.76 1.73
C GLN A 75 41.34 10.13 0.64
N LEU A 76 41.72 11.41 0.50
CA LEU A 76 42.59 11.87 -0.59
C LEU A 76 43.95 11.17 -0.60
N ASP A 77 44.60 10.98 0.53
CA ASP A 77 45.92 10.32 0.62
C ASP A 77 45.80 8.80 0.37
N ALA A 78 44.71 8.18 0.82
CA ALA A 78 44.43 6.76 0.60
C ALA A 78 44.24 6.43 -0.89
N VAL A 79 43.68 7.36 -1.66
CA VAL A 79 43.47 7.18 -3.11
C VAL A 79 44.77 7.42 -3.90
N GLY A 80 45.79 8.09 -3.31
CA GLY A 80 47.07 8.37 -3.93
C GLY A 80 47.29 9.85 -4.28
N GLY A 81 46.50 10.73 -3.65
CA GLY A 81 46.62 12.19 -3.76
C GLY A 81 46.26 12.77 -5.13
N ILE A 82 46.50 14.08 -5.28
CA ILE A 82 46.19 14.80 -6.55
C ILE A 82 47.05 14.25 -7.72
N MET A 83 48.27 13.81 -7.45
CA MET A 83 49.15 13.25 -8.47
C MET A 83 48.55 12.01 -9.15
N TYR A 84 47.85 11.17 -8.38
CA TYR A 84 47.17 9.99 -8.95
C TYR A 84 45.95 10.37 -9.80
N LEU A 85 45.20 11.37 -9.39
CA LEU A 85 44.09 11.88 -10.21
C LEU A 85 44.59 12.46 -11.56
N SER A 86 45.72 13.19 -11.55
CA SER A 86 46.30 13.68 -12.78
C SER A 86 46.82 12.55 -13.68
N ALA A 87 47.48 11.51 -13.10
CA ALA A 87 47.93 10.36 -13.83
C ALA A 87 46.77 9.56 -14.47
N LEU A 88 45.58 9.50 -13.85
CA LEU A 88 44.41 8.88 -14.46
C LEU A 88 43.92 9.64 -15.69
N VAL A 89 43.96 10.96 -15.70
CA VAL A 89 43.62 11.78 -16.87
C VAL A 89 44.61 11.52 -18.03
N ASP A 90 45.88 11.42 -17.72
CA ASP A 90 46.93 11.18 -18.72
C ASP A 90 46.90 9.77 -19.32
N THR A 91 46.23 8.84 -18.66
CA THR A 91 46.11 7.44 -19.13
C THR A 91 45.10 7.27 -20.27
N VAL A 92 44.20 8.26 -20.46
CA VAL A 92 43.07 8.13 -21.40
C VAL A 92 43.22 9.15 -22.55
N PRO A 93 43.34 8.71 -23.78
CA PRO A 93 43.45 9.60 -24.93
C PRO A 93 42.10 10.26 -25.31
N THR A 94 40.98 9.68 -24.96
CA THR A 94 39.63 10.18 -25.25
C THR A 94 38.58 9.66 -24.27
N SER A 95 37.64 10.49 -23.90
CA SER A 95 36.51 10.10 -23.04
C SER A 95 35.36 9.40 -23.76
N TYR A 96 35.45 9.21 -25.09
CA TYR A 96 34.34 8.72 -25.93
C TYR A 96 33.93 7.29 -25.63
N HIS A 97 34.83 6.46 -25.11
CA HIS A 97 34.62 5.04 -24.88
C HIS A 97 34.40 4.67 -23.40
N VAL A 98 33.98 5.63 -22.56
CA VAL A 98 33.77 5.41 -21.11
C VAL A 98 32.81 4.25 -20.84
N GLU A 99 31.72 4.17 -21.60
CA GLU A 99 30.73 3.09 -21.44
C GLU A 99 31.33 1.71 -21.75
N TYR A 100 32.13 1.59 -22.79
CA TYR A 100 32.79 0.35 -23.12
C TYR A 100 33.74 -0.14 -21.99
N TYR A 101 34.52 0.78 -21.43
CA TYR A 101 35.41 0.44 -20.30
C TYR A 101 34.60 0.09 -19.05
N ALA A 102 33.53 0.81 -18.77
CA ALA A 102 32.64 0.55 -17.66
C ALA A 102 31.90 -0.81 -17.80
N ARG A 103 31.54 -1.24 -19.00
CA ARG A 103 30.98 -2.59 -19.27
C ARG A 103 32.00 -3.71 -18.98
N ILE A 104 33.31 -3.48 -19.19
CA ILE A 104 34.33 -4.43 -18.79
C ILE A 104 34.39 -4.58 -17.27
N ILE A 105 34.29 -3.46 -16.54
CA ILE A 105 34.24 -3.46 -15.07
C ILE A 105 33.01 -4.22 -14.59
N GLU A 106 31.84 -3.92 -15.12
CA GLU A 106 30.60 -4.61 -14.80
C GLU A 106 30.75 -6.14 -15.01
N ARG A 107 31.23 -6.57 -16.16
CA ARG A 107 31.42 -7.99 -16.47
C ARG A 107 32.35 -8.68 -15.47
N THR A 108 33.49 -8.09 -15.14
CA THR A 108 34.42 -8.66 -14.17
C THR A 108 33.85 -8.66 -12.75
N ALA A 109 33.06 -7.65 -12.37
CA ALA A 109 32.35 -7.59 -11.11
C ALA A 109 31.29 -8.70 -11.00
N LEU A 110 30.49 -8.93 -12.04
CA LEU A 110 29.51 -10.03 -12.09
C LEU A 110 30.18 -11.41 -11.95
N LEU A 111 31.33 -11.62 -12.58
CA LEU A 111 32.10 -12.86 -12.41
C LEU A 111 32.57 -13.04 -10.95
N ARG A 112 33.02 -11.98 -10.28
CA ARG A 112 33.35 -12.01 -8.83
C ARG A 112 32.13 -12.30 -7.97
N GLN A 113 30.99 -11.72 -8.29
CA GLN A 113 29.75 -11.99 -7.58
C GLN A 113 29.31 -13.44 -7.73
N LEU A 114 29.43 -14.01 -8.93
CA LEU A 114 29.17 -15.44 -9.17
C LEU A 114 30.11 -16.35 -8.36
N ILE A 115 31.39 -16.03 -8.29
CA ILE A 115 32.38 -16.77 -7.47
C ILE A 115 31.98 -16.68 -5.99
N SER A 116 31.62 -15.49 -5.52
CA SER A 116 31.18 -15.27 -4.14
C SER A 116 29.87 -16.03 -3.83
N ALA A 117 28.90 -16.00 -4.76
CA ALA A 117 27.66 -16.76 -4.65
C ALA A 117 27.94 -18.29 -4.61
N GLY A 118 28.83 -18.79 -5.48
CA GLY A 118 29.26 -20.19 -5.46
C GLY A 118 29.90 -20.60 -4.12
N GLY A 119 30.69 -19.71 -3.53
CA GLY A 119 31.26 -19.93 -2.19
C GLY A 119 30.17 -19.96 -1.08
N LYS A 120 29.17 -19.08 -1.15
CA LYS A 120 28.05 -19.11 -0.22
C LYS A 120 27.21 -20.38 -0.37
N ILE A 121 26.92 -20.79 -1.60
CA ILE A 121 26.18 -22.02 -1.90
C ILE A 121 26.95 -23.25 -1.39
N ALA A 122 28.25 -23.30 -1.60
CA ALA A 122 29.07 -24.37 -1.03
C ALA A 122 29.02 -24.38 0.50
N ALA A 123 29.08 -23.21 1.15
CA ALA A 123 28.97 -23.10 2.60
C ALA A 123 27.62 -23.58 3.14
N LEU A 124 26.50 -23.31 2.39
CA LEU A 124 25.18 -23.85 2.72
C LEU A 124 25.16 -25.39 2.67
N GLY A 125 25.86 -26.00 1.67
CA GLY A 125 25.92 -27.46 1.57
C GLY A 125 26.76 -28.15 2.67
N TYR A 126 27.61 -27.41 3.41
CA TYR A 126 28.35 -27.93 4.57
C TYR A 126 27.57 -27.79 5.90
N ASN A 127 26.42 -27.14 5.88
CA ASN A 127 25.60 -26.94 7.08
C ASN A 127 24.55 -28.06 7.20
N GLU A 128 24.91 -29.14 7.91
CA GLU A 128 24.04 -30.32 8.10
C GLU A 128 22.84 -30.08 9.06
N GLN A 129 22.71 -28.89 9.65
CA GLN A 129 21.64 -28.60 10.62
C GLN A 129 20.36 -28.05 9.98
N ASP A 130 20.43 -27.53 8.78
CA ASP A 130 19.28 -26.99 8.05
C ASP A 130 18.56 -28.12 7.28
N GLU A 131 17.25 -27.99 7.11
CA GLU A 131 16.46 -28.89 6.24
C GLU A 131 16.94 -28.74 4.78
N LEU A 132 16.95 -29.86 4.03
CA LEU A 132 17.46 -29.89 2.66
C LEU A 132 16.70 -28.92 1.73
N GLU A 133 15.38 -28.84 1.86
CA GLU A 133 14.52 -27.93 1.08
C GLU A 133 14.88 -26.47 1.34
N ASP A 134 15.02 -26.07 2.60
CA ASP A 134 15.42 -24.70 2.98
C ASP A 134 16.83 -24.35 2.47
N THR A 135 17.73 -25.32 2.43
CA THR A 135 19.09 -25.15 1.93
C THR A 135 19.11 -24.95 0.42
N LEU A 136 18.31 -25.70 -0.31
CA LEU A 136 18.14 -25.56 -1.76
C LEU A 136 17.51 -24.19 -2.11
N ASP A 137 16.46 -23.78 -1.41
CA ASP A 137 15.83 -22.48 -1.62
C ASP A 137 16.79 -21.32 -1.39
N LYS A 138 17.60 -21.37 -0.32
CA LYS A 138 18.65 -20.37 -0.05
C LYS A 138 19.73 -20.34 -1.14
N ALA A 139 20.10 -21.50 -1.67
CA ALA A 139 21.09 -21.61 -2.75
C ALA A 139 20.56 -21.02 -4.06
N GLU A 140 19.30 -21.33 -4.43
CA GLU A 140 18.63 -20.76 -5.59
C GLU A 140 18.46 -19.23 -5.44
N GLN A 141 18.04 -18.75 -4.28
CA GLN A 141 17.92 -17.32 -4.00
C GLN A 141 19.28 -16.61 -4.16
N THR A 142 20.35 -17.20 -3.66
CA THR A 142 21.71 -16.65 -3.77
C THR A 142 22.14 -16.49 -5.24
N LEU A 143 21.83 -17.47 -6.07
CA LEU A 143 22.11 -17.42 -7.52
C LEU A 143 21.22 -16.42 -8.24
N PHE A 144 19.94 -16.36 -7.84
CA PHE A 144 18.95 -15.45 -8.38
C PHE A 144 19.32 -13.99 -8.15
N ASP A 145 19.79 -13.62 -6.95
CA ASP A 145 20.19 -12.26 -6.60
C ASP A 145 21.32 -11.75 -7.53
N VAL A 146 22.19 -12.63 -8.00
CA VAL A 146 23.23 -12.28 -8.98
C VAL A 146 22.63 -12.09 -10.39
N SER A 147 21.63 -12.91 -10.75
CA SER A 147 20.99 -12.88 -12.07
C SER A 147 20.04 -11.70 -12.27
N GLN A 148 19.29 -11.33 -11.23
CA GLN A 148 18.23 -10.28 -11.30
C GLN A 148 18.81 -8.88 -11.55
N ARG A 149 20.03 -8.59 -11.09
CA ARG A 149 20.71 -7.29 -11.30
C ARG A 149 21.01 -6.98 -12.77
N ARG A 150 20.78 -7.91 -13.68
CA ARG A 150 21.00 -7.75 -15.13
C ARG A 150 19.85 -7.05 -15.87
N SER A 151 18.68 -6.87 -15.22
CA SER A 151 17.44 -6.37 -15.82
C SER A 151 17.06 -4.95 -15.35
N THR A 152 17.98 -4.00 -15.41
CA THR A 152 17.61 -2.60 -15.46
C THR A 152 17.33 -2.24 -16.92
N GLN A 153 16.06 -2.25 -17.32
CA GLN A 153 15.65 -1.62 -18.57
C GLN A 153 15.88 -0.11 -18.42
N ASP A 154 16.71 0.44 -19.28
CA ASP A 154 16.90 1.88 -19.40
C ASP A 154 15.59 2.55 -19.83
N PHE A 155 15.42 3.84 -19.47
CA PHE A 155 14.31 4.65 -19.96
C PHE A 155 14.31 4.63 -21.49
N VAL A 156 13.21 4.15 -22.09
CA VAL A 156 13.03 4.17 -23.53
C VAL A 156 12.39 5.50 -23.92
N PRO A 157 12.96 6.28 -24.84
CA PRO A 157 12.32 7.50 -25.33
C PRO A 157 10.96 7.19 -25.92
N ILE A 158 9.96 8.03 -25.62
CA ILE A 158 8.58 7.86 -26.12
C ILE A 158 8.50 7.75 -27.64
N SER A 159 9.44 8.40 -28.37
CA SER A 159 9.54 8.33 -29.83
C SER A 159 9.68 6.90 -30.34
N GLN A 160 10.54 6.08 -29.71
CA GLN A 160 10.72 4.69 -30.11
C GLN A 160 9.48 3.83 -29.84
N VAL A 161 8.74 4.15 -28.77
CA VAL A 161 7.49 3.46 -28.42
C VAL A 161 6.38 3.84 -29.40
N ILE A 162 6.31 5.10 -29.84
CA ILE A 162 5.34 5.57 -30.82
C ILE A 162 5.51 4.88 -32.15
N ASP A 163 6.76 4.70 -32.61
CA ASP A 163 7.02 4.04 -33.91
C ASP A 163 6.52 2.60 -33.91
N SER A 164 6.81 1.83 -32.86
CA SER A 164 6.32 0.45 -32.72
C SER A 164 4.78 0.39 -32.58
N TYR A 165 4.18 1.37 -31.89
CA TYR A 165 2.73 1.45 -31.73
C TYR A 165 2.02 1.83 -33.04
N TYR A 166 2.64 2.67 -33.85
CA TYR A 166 2.14 3.02 -35.17
C TYR A 166 2.12 1.80 -36.14
N GLU A 167 3.17 0.99 -36.12
CA GLU A 167 3.21 -0.27 -36.88
C GLU A 167 2.10 -1.23 -36.41
N GLN A 168 1.86 -1.32 -35.11
CA GLN A 168 0.78 -2.13 -34.55
C GLN A 168 -0.61 -1.64 -34.98
N ILE A 169 -0.85 -0.33 -34.98
CA ILE A 169 -2.13 0.24 -35.46
C ILE A 169 -2.34 -0.04 -36.96
N ASN A 170 -1.31 0.12 -37.78
CA ASN A 170 -1.39 -0.18 -39.20
C ASN A 170 -1.71 -1.65 -39.48
N TYR A 171 -1.03 -2.55 -38.76
CA TYR A 171 -1.31 -3.99 -38.82
C TYR A 171 -2.78 -4.30 -38.50
N LEU A 172 -3.34 -3.69 -37.44
CA LEU A 172 -4.74 -3.86 -37.04
C LEU A 172 -5.74 -3.27 -38.05
N GLN A 173 -5.38 -2.18 -38.73
CA GLN A 173 -6.22 -1.60 -39.77
C GLN A 173 -6.30 -2.50 -41.03
N GLU A 174 -5.19 -3.15 -41.40
CA GLU A 174 -5.11 -4.08 -42.52
C GLU A 174 -5.80 -5.42 -42.20
N HIS A 175 -5.77 -5.86 -40.91
CA HIS A 175 -6.32 -7.14 -40.44
C HIS A 175 -7.55 -6.92 -39.52
N ARG A 176 -8.54 -6.15 -40.04
CA ARG A 176 -9.78 -5.86 -39.29
C ARG A 176 -10.51 -7.15 -38.93
N GLY A 177 -10.67 -7.41 -37.62
CA GLY A 177 -11.34 -8.58 -37.05
C GLY A 177 -10.39 -9.64 -36.50
N GLU A 178 -9.08 -9.47 -36.64
CA GLU A 178 -8.09 -10.27 -35.89
C GLU A 178 -7.95 -9.76 -34.46
N VAL A 179 -7.69 -10.70 -33.55
CA VAL A 179 -7.54 -10.44 -32.12
C VAL A 179 -6.09 -10.04 -31.83
N VAL A 180 -5.88 -8.93 -31.11
CA VAL A 180 -4.53 -8.39 -30.83
C VAL A 180 -3.72 -9.31 -29.92
N GLY A 181 -4.39 -9.87 -28.90
CA GLY A 181 -3.79 -10.78 -27.93
C GLY A 181 -3.81 -12.23 -28.41
N VAL A 182 -3.54 -13.16 -27.48
CA VAL A 182 -3.73 -14.59 -27.72
C VAL A 182 -5.23 -14.88 -27.81
N PRO A 183 -5.76 -15.32 -28.96
CA PRO A 183 -7.17 -15.59 -29.13
C PRO A 183 -7.61 -16.73 -28.21
N THR A 184 -8.70 -16.56 -27.45
CA THR A 184 -9.26 -17.62 -26.60
C THR A 184 -9.98 -18.71 -27.38
N GLY A 185 -10.38 -18.36 -28.61
CA GLY A 185 -11.22 -19.19 -29.47
C GLY A 185 -12.69 -19.17 -29.08
N PHE A 186 -13.10 -18.29 -28.16
CA PHE A 186 -14.48 -17.93 -27.84
C PHE A 186 -14.73 -16.51 -28.36
N ARG A 187 -15.59 -16.40 -29.34
CA ARG A 187 -15.80 -15.18 -30.09
C ARG A 187 -16.23 -14.00 -29.24
N ASP A 188 -17.25 -14.17 -28.41
CA ASP A 188 -17.82 -13.10 -27.60
C ASP A 188 -16.85 -12.68 -26.48
N LEU A 189 -16.02 -13.62 -25.99
CA LEU A 189 -14.97 -13.33 -25.01
C LEU A 189 -13.83 -12.52 -25.66
N ASP A 190 -13.40 -12.93 -26.85
CA ASP A 190 -12.35 -12.26 -27.61
C ASP A 190 -12.80 -10.85 -28.06
N GLU A 191 -14.08 -10.63 -28.36
CA GLU A 191 -14.62 -9.31 -28.69
C GLU A 191 -14.53 -8.32 -27.52
N ILE A 192 -14.78 -8.78 -26.28
CA ILE A 192 -14.71 -7.93 -25.09
C ILE A 192 -13.26 -7.70 -24.62
N THR A 193 -12.42 -8.75 -24.68
CA THR A 193 -11.06 -8.70 -24.15
C THR A 193 -10.01 -8.25 -25.16
N GLY A 194 -10.32 -8.31 -26.45
CA GLY A 194 -9.32 -8.18 -27.54
C GLY A 194 -8.34 -9.37 -27.58
N GLY A 195 -8.72 -10.52 -26.97
CA GLY A 195 -7.85 -11.64 -26.67
C GLY A 195 -7.04 -11.45 -25.38
N LEU A 196 -6.28 -12.46 -25.00
CA LEU A 196 -5.43 -12.41 -23.80
C LEU A 196 -4.17 -11.60 -24.11
N GLN A 197 -4.03 -10.44 -23.46
CA GLN A 197 -2.93 -9.52 -23.76
C GLN A 197 -1.60 -10.00 -23.15
N GLN A 198 -0.52 -9.72 -23.85
CA GLN A 198 0.83 -10.01 -23.34
C GLN A 198 1.08 -9.30 -22.00
N SER A 199 1.82 -9.96 -21.13
CA SER A 199 2.17 -9.48 -19.77
C SER A 199 0.99 -9.36 -18.80
N ASP A 200 -0.24 -9.75 -19.20
CA ASP A 200 -1.40 -9.70 -18.31
C ASP A 200 -1.50 -10.92 -17.39
N LEU A 201 -1.94 -10.66 -16.17
CA LEU A 201 -2.39 -11.68 -15.21
C LEU A 201 -3.92 -11.71 -15.20
N ILE A 202 -4.47 -12.85 -15.61
CA ILE A 202 -5.90 -13.11 -15.65
C ILE A 202 -6.25 -14.07 -14.49
N ILE A 203 -7.18 -13.67 -13.62
CA ILE A 203 -7.70 -14.55 -12.58
C ILE A 203 -9.06 -15.08 -13.02
N LEU A 204 -9.20 -16.40 -13.10
CA LEU A 204 -10.46 -17.06 -13.34
C LEU A 204 -10.91 -17.77 -12.07
N ALA A 205 -12.07 -17.38 -11.52
CA ALA A 205 -12.53 -17.92 -10.26
C ALA A 205 -13.97 -18.47 -10.33
N ALA A 206 -14.19 -19.54 -9.59
CA ALA A 206 -15.52 -20.13 -9.39
C ALA A 206 -15.55 -21.00 -8.12
N ARG A 207 -16.74 -21.37 -7.67
CA ARG A 207 -16.93 -22.42 -6.66
C ARG A 207 -16.47 -23.78 -7.23
N PRO A 208 -16.14 -24.76 -6.37
CA PRO A 208 -15.87 -26.13 -6.81
C PRO A 208 -16.99 -26.68 -7.68
N SER A 209 -16.66 -27.50 -8.65
CA SER A 209 -17.59 -28.20 -9.57
C SER A 209 -18.38 -27.30 -10.55
N VAL A 210 -18.15 -25.98 -10.57
CA VAL A 210 -18.80 -25.06 -11.53
C VAL A 210 -18.20 -25.17 -12.93
N GLY A 211 -16.93 -25.63 -13.08
CA GLY A 211 -16.30 -25.89 -14.37
C GLY A 211 -15.03 -25.06 -14.64
N LYS A 212 -14.30 -24.58 -13.62
CA LYS A 212 -13.04 -23.81 -13.79
C LYS A 212 -12.03 -24.48 -14.72
N THR A 213 -11.60 -25.69 -14.33
CA THR A 213 -10.64 -26.49 -15.10
C THR A 213 -11.16 -26.81 -16.50
N SER A 214 -12.46 -27.04 -16.64
CA SER A 214 -13.10 -27.32 -17.93
C SER A 214 -13.04 -26.13 -18.90
N LEU A 215 -13.27 -24.89 -18.39
CA LEU A 215 -13.19 -23.70 -19.21
C LEU A 215 -11.74 -23.44 -19.71
N VAL A 216 -10.74 -23.53 -18.80
CA VAL A 216 -9.36 -23.30 -19.22
C VAL A 216 -8.81 -24.39 -20.11
N LEU A 217 -9.28 -25.65 -19.96
CA LEU A 217 -8.94 -26.72 -20.89
C LEU A 217 -9.57 -26.51 -22.26
N SER A 218 -10.84 -26.04 -22.32
CA SER A 218 -11.50 -25.70 -23.58
C SER A 218 -10.77 -24.53 -24.27
N LEU A 219 -10.34 -23.52 -23.49
CA LEU A 219 -9.54 -22.40 -23.97
C LEU A 219 -8.16 -22.90 -24.48
N ALA A 220 -7.42 -23.68 -23.67
CA ALA A 220 -6.13 -24.26 -24.07
C ALA A 220 -6.25 -25.08 -25.36
N TYR A 221 -7.30 -25.92 -25.45
CA TYR A 221 -7.59 -26.70 -26.65
C TYR A 221 -7.82 -25.78 -27.87
N ASN A 222 -8.66 -24.76 -27.76
CA ASN A 222 -8.92 -23.82 -28.86
C ASN A 222 -7.65 -23.06 -29.27
N VAL A 223 -6.89 -22.50 -28.31
CA VAL A 223 -5.64 -21.75 -28.55
C VAL A 223 -4.62 -22.62 -29.29
N ALA A 224 -4.45 -23.86 -28.85
CA ALA A 224 -3.45 -24.75 -29.42
C ALA A 224 -3.88 -25.40 -30.74
N THR A 225 -5.15 -25.78 -30.89
CA THR A 225 -5.62 -26.46 -32.12
C THR A 225 -6.00 -25.52 -33.23
N ARG A 226 -6.70 -24.40 -32.93
CA ARG A 226 -7.17 -23.45 -33.92
C ARG A 226 -6.16 -22.40 -34.28
N HIS A 227 -5.33 -21.97 -33.33
CA HIS A 227 -4.40 -20.86 -33.48
C HIS A 227 -2.94 -21.30 -33.48
N GLN A 228 -2.66 -22.59 -33.29
CA GLN A 228 -1.29 -23.19 -33.25
C GLN A 228 -0.34 -22.48 -32.30
N ARG A 229 -0.90 -21.95 -31.15
CA ARG A 229 -0.13 -21.28 -30.10
C ARG A 229 0.27 -22.26 -29.01
N THR A 230 1.46 -22.08 -28.47
CA THR A 230 1.99 -22.95 -27.41
C THR A 230 1.40 -22.61 -26.05
N VAL A 231 0.83 -23.63 -25.38
CA VAL A 231 0.20 -23.48 -24.06
C VAL A 231 0.94 -24.32 -23.03
N GLY A 232 1.37 -23.69 -21.92
CA GLY A 232 1.93 -24.36 -20.75
C GLY A 232 0.88 -24.44 -19.62
N ILE A 233 0.57 -25.64 -19.15
CA ILE A 233 -0.41 -25.89 -18.09
C ILE A 233 0.30 -26.43 -16.85
N PHE A 234 0.24 -25.69 -15.74
CA PHE A 234 0.66 -26.17 -14.42
C PHE A 234 -0.59 -26.66 -13.68
N SER A 235 -0.76 -27.98 -13.58
CA SER A 235 -1.90 -28.62 -12.91
C SER A 235 -1.49 -29.11 -11.54
N LEU A 236 -1.87 -28.38 -10.50
CA LEU A 236 -1.53 -28.72 -9.11
C LEU A 236 -2.62 -29.59 -8.44
N GLU A 237 -3.81 -29.69 -9.06
CA GLU A 237 -4.95 -30.47 -8.55
C GLU A 237 -5.12 -31.82 -9.27
N MET A 238 -4.93 -31.84 -10.58
CA MET A 238 -5.22 -32.99 -11.42
C MET A 238 -3.95 -33.54 -12.07
N SER A 239 -3.87 -34.87 -12.19
CA SER A 239 -2.79 -35.51 -12.92
C SER A 239 -2.89 -35.27 -14.44
N ARG A 240 -1.76 -35.35 -15.13
CA ARG A 240 -1.68 -35.21 -16.60
C ARG A 240 -2.60 -36.20 -17.33
N ASP A 241 -2.72 -37.40 -16.84
CA ASP A 241 -3.58 -38.42 -17.46
C ASP A 241 -5.07 -38.04 -17.42
N GLN A 242 -5.53 -37.44 -16.31
CA GLN A 242 -6.89 -36.92 -16.17
C GLN A 242 -7.15 -35.73 -17.11
N LEU A 243 -6.16 -34.84 -17.31
CA LEU A 243 -6.28 -33.73 -18.25
C LEU A 243 -6.32 -34.20 -19.68
N VAL A 244 -5.46 -35.16 -20.09
CA VAL A 244 -5.48 -35.78 -21.42
C VAL A 244 -6.80 -36.49 -21.69
N GLN A 245 -7.34 -37.25 -20.71
CA GLN A 245 -8.64 -37.88 -20.84
C GLN A 245 -9.76 -36.87 -21.08
N ARG A 246 -9.75 -35.72 -20.40
CA ARG A 246 -10.71 -34.62 -20.65
C ARG A 246 -10.54 -34.01 -22.04
N LEU A 247 -9.32 -33.77 -22.50
CA LEU A 247 -9.03 -33.26 -23.83
C LEU A 247 -9.54 -34.21 -24.93
N ILE A 248 -9.34 -35.53 -24.76
CA ILE A 248 -9.89 -36.55 -25.66
C ILE A 248 -11.43 -36.51 -25.66
N SER A 249 -12.06 -36.44 -24.47
CA SER A 249 -13.53 -36.36 -24.37
C SER A 249 -14.06 -35.09 -25.05
N MET A 250 -13.38 -33.95 -24.92
CA MET A 250 -13.73 -32.68 -25.57
C MET A 250 -13.62 -32.77 -27.08
N ASP A 251 -12.57 -33.43 -27.62
CA ASP A 251 -12.33 -33.55 -29.05
C ASP A 251 -13.27 -34.55 -29.70
N THR A 252 -13.49 -35.70 -29.05
CA THR A 252 -14.34 -36.79 -29.59
C THR A 252 -15.83 -36.65 -29.31
N ARG A 253 -16.22 -35.75 -28.40
CA ARG A 253 -17.59 -35.62 -27.88
C ARG A 253 -18.12 -36.90 -27.22
N ILE A 254 -17.25 -37.80 -26.80
CA ILE A 254 -17.58 -39.00 -26.03
C ILE A 254 -17.58 -38.66 -24.53
N ASP A 255 -18.59 -39.14 -23.81
CA ASP A 255 -18.75 -38.91 -22.37
C ASP A 255 -17.51 -39.34 -21.60
N THR A 256 -16.99 -38.44 -20.73
CA THR A 256 -15.78 -38.66 -19.93
C THR A 256 -15.87 -39.89 -19.03
N HIS A 257 -17.07 -40.19 -18.49
CA HIS A 257 -17.30 -41.35 -17.66
C HIS A 257 -17.20 -42.66 -18.47
N ARG A 258 -17.71 -42.68 -19.72
CA ARG A 258 -17.61 -43.83 -20.63
C ARG A 258 -16.17 -44.10 -21.01
N LEU A 259 -15.37 -43.06 -21.34
CA LEU A 259 -13.94 -43.18 -21.59
C LEU A 259 -13.21 -43.78 -20.40
N ARG A 260 -13.51 -43.30 -19.16
CA ARG A 260 -12.85 -43.76 -17.93
C ARG A 260 -13.19 -45.21 -17.59
N THR A 261 -14.42 -45.65 -17.85
CA THR A 261 -14.88 -47.02 -17.54
C THR A 261 -14.65 -48.01 -18.68
N GLY A 262 -14.09 -47.55 -19.81
CA GLY A 262 -13.88 -48.39 -20.98
C GLY A 262 -15.12 -48.80 -21.74
N HIS A 263 -16.30 -48.20 -21.47
CA HIS A 263 -17.54 -48.45 -22.18
C HIS A 263 -17.61 -47.68 -23.52
N VAL A 264 -16.64 -48.00 -24.39
CA VAL A 264 -16.47 -47.35 -25.71
C VAL A 264 -16.65 -48.45 -26.77
N GLY A 265 -17.52 -48.24 -27.76
CA GLY A 265 -17.73 -49.16 -28.87
C GLY A 265 -16.55 -49.14 -29.86
N GLU A 266 -16.45 -50.15 -30.72
CA GLU A 266 -15.35 -50.27 -31.68
C GLU A 266 -15.26 -49.04 -32.63
N ALA A 267 -16.37 -48.51 -33.09
CA ALA A 267 -16.42 -47.32 -33.91
C ALA A 267 -15.97 -46.05 -33.15
N GLU A 268 -16.33 -45.94 -31.87
CA GLU A 268 -15.88 -44.84 -31.01
C GLU A 268 -14.41 -44.96 -30.63
N LEU A 269 -13.89 -46.18 -30.50
CA LEU A 269 -12.49 -46.43 -30.24
C LEU A 269 -11.61 -45.89 -31.39
N GLN A 270 -12.05 -46.07 -32.63
CA GLN A 270 -11.36 -45.49 -33.79
C GLN A 270 -11.31 -43.96 -33.74
N VAL A 271 -12.44 -43.30 -33.36
CA VAL A 271 -12.50 -41.85 -33.16
C VAL A 271 -11.57 -41.39 -32.07
N VAL A 272 -11.46 -42.18 -30.96
CA VAL A 272 -10.52 -41.89 -29.87
C VAL A 272 -9.07 -41.98 -30.34
N MET A 273 -8.71 -43.01 -31.12
CA MET A 273 -7.38 -43.19 -31.67
C MET A 273 -6.99 -42.04 -32.62
N ASP A 274 -7.91 -41.64 -33.50
CA ASP A 274 -7.70 -40.52 -34.42
C ASP A 274 -7.54 -39.21 -33.65
N SER A 275 -8.30 -39.01 -32.55
CA SER A 275 -8.19 -37.87 -31.66
C SER A 275 -6.81 -37.83 -30.97
N MET A 276 -6.35 -38.98 -30.45
CA MET A 276 -5.01 -39.11 -29.84
C MET A 276 -3.93 -38.71 -30.84
N GLY A 277 -4.05 -39.16 -32.11
CA GLY A 277 -3.11 -38.75 -33.15
C GLY A 277 -3.07 -37.24 -33.39
N ARG A 278 -4.27 -36.59 -33.43
CA ARG A 278 -4.34 -35.14 -33.57
C ARG A 278 -3.77 -34.42 -32.36
N LEU A 279 -4.17 -34.81 -31.15
CA LEU A 279 -3.73 -34.21 -29.91
C LEU A 279 -2.22 -34.34 -29.65
N ALA A 280 -1.60 -35.43 -30.13
CA ALA A 280 -0.16 -35.59 -30.03
C ALA A 280 0.66 -34.54 -30.81
N ALA A 281 0.08 -33.91 -31.83
CA ALA A 281 0.70 -32.84 -32.61
C ALA A 281 0.40 -31.42 -32.07
N VAL A 282 -0.46 -31.28 -31.05
CA VAL A 282 -0.87 -29.97 -30.53
C VAL A 282 0.16 -29.48 -29.50
N PRO A 283 0.60 -28.20 -29.56
CA PRO A 283 1.64 -27.67 -28.68
C PRO A 283 1.08 -27.35 -27.27
N ILE A 284 0.60 -28.36 -26.53
CA ILE A 284 0.19 -28.27 -25.13
C ILE A 284 1.21 -29.03 -24.26
N TYR A 285 1.77 -28.31 -23.27
CA TYR A 285 2.73 -28.86 -22.32
C TYR A 285 2.12 -28.88 -20.92
N ILE A 286 2.17 -30.04 -20.25
CA ILE A 286 1.53 -30.23 -18.94
C ILE A 286 2.59 -30.53 -17.87
N GLU A 287 2.57 -29.79 -16.80
CA GLU A 287 3.32 -30.02 -15.57
C GLU A 287 2.34 -30.31 -14.42
N ASP A 288 2.46 -31.49 -13.76
CA ASP A 288 1.52 -31.94 -12.72
C ASP A 288 2.18 -32.24 -11.37
N THR A 289 3.35 -31.66 -11.11
CA THR A 289 4.01 -31.76 -9.79
C THR A 289 3.18 -30.96 -8.77
N PRO A 290 2.71 -31.56 -7.67
CA PRO A 290 1.96 -30.86 -6.64
C PRO A 290 2.87 -29.96 -5.80
N GLY A 291 2.31 -28.87 -5.25
CA GLY A 291 2.99 -28.03 -4.28
C GLY A 291 4.17 -27.23 -4.84
N LEU A 292 4.16 -26.89 -6.13
CA LEU A 292 5.20 -26.03 -6.72
C LEU A 292 5.21 -24.64 -6.09
N SER A 293 6.40 -24.15 -5.75
CA SER A 293 6.62 -22.76 -5.38
C SER A 293 6.59 -21.85 -6.60
N ILE A 294 6.37 -20.55 -6.39
CA ILE A 294 6.42 -19.55 -7.48
C ILE A 294 7.78 -19.53 -8.20
N MET A 295 8.88 -19.81 -7.49
CA MET A 295 10.22 -19.87 -8.05
C MET A 295 10.37 -21.07 -9.00
N GLU A 296 9.88 -22.23 -8.62
CA GLU A 296 9.90 -23.46 -9.47
C GLU A 296 9.02 -23.27 -10.71
N VAL A 297 7.81 -22.70 -10.55
CA VAL A 297 6.93 -22.36 -11.70
C VAL A 297 7.67 -21.44 -12.65
N ARG A 298 8.33 -20.41 -12.14
CA ARG A 298 9.12 -19.46 -12.93
C ARG A 298 10.29 -20.13 -13.67
N SER A 299 11.03 -21.01 -12.98
CA SER A 299 12.14 -21.77 -13.57
C SER A 299 11.67 -22.68 -14.70
N LYS A 300 10.57 -23.44 -14.47
CA LYS A 300 9.99 -24.37 -15.46
C LYS A 300 9.40 -23.60 -16.65
N ALA A 301 8.72 -22.47 -16.41
CA ALA A 301 8.15 -21.62 -17.47
C ALA A 301 9.24 -21.01 -18.37
N ARG A 302 10.36 -20.53 -17.79
CA ARG A 302 11.53 -20.05 -18.56
C ARG A 302 12.14 -21.15 -19.43
N ARG A 303 12.25 -22.35 -18.88
CA ARG A 303 12.76 -23.51 -19.64
C ARG A 303 11.83 -23.83 -20.80
N LEU A 304 10.51 -23.83 -20.60
CA LEU A 304 9.55 -24.05 -21.67
C LEU A 304 9.63 -22.95 -22.73
N GLN A 305 9.73 -21.68 -22.32
CA GLN A 305 9.92 -20.53 -23.21
C GLN A 305 11.18 -20.70 -24.08
N SER A 306 12.29 -21.17 -23.50
CA SER A 306 13.56 -21.37 -24.23
C SER A 306 13.54 -22.56 -25.17
N GLN A 307 12.80 -23.63 -24.84
CA GLN A 307 12.80 -24.90 -25.61
C GLN A 307 11.75 -24.92 -26.73
N ALA A 308 10.56 -24.40 -26.49
CA ALA A 308 9.44 -24.52 -27.40
C ALA A 308 8.76 -23.17 -27.73
N GLY A 309 9.12 -22.13 -27.02
CA GLY A 309 8.33 -20.91 -26.97
C GLY A 309 7.04 -21.14 -26.16
N VAL A 310 6.50 -20.12 -25.53
CA VAL A 310 5.19 -20.21 -24.87
C VAL A 310 4.39 -18.95 -25.13
N ASP A 311 3.12 -19.12 -25.52
CA ASP A 311 2.21 -18.01 -25.82
C ASP A 311 1.18 -17.80 -24.68
N LEU A 312 0.94 -18.83 -23.86
CA LEU A 312 -0.04 -18.79 -22.75
C LEU A 312 0.41 -19.73 -21.64
N ILE A 313 0.33 -19.26 -20.39
CA ILE A 313 0.52 -20.07 -19.20
C ILE A 313 -0.80 -20.16 -18.42
N ILE A 314 -1.14 -21.38 -17.97
CA ILE A 314 -2.32 -21.68 -17.14
C ILE A 314 -1.86 -22.33 -15.85
N ILE A 315 -2.40 -21.90 -14.71
CA ILE A 315 -2.08 -22.43 -13.37
C ILE A 315 -3.38 -22.85 -12.66
N ASP A 316 -3.54 -24.14 -12.38
CA ASP A 316 -4.72 -24.72 -11.73
C ASP A 316 -4.33 -25.38 -10.40
N TYR A 317 -4.55 -24.76 -9.22
CA TYR A 317 -5.01 -23.43 -8.89
C TYR A 317 -4.12 -22.79 -7.79
N LEU A 318 -4.20 -21.49 -7.63
CA LEU A 318 -3.30 -20.66 -6.78
C LEU A 318 -3.14 -21.18 -5.36
N GLN A 319 -4.24 -21.65 -4.72
CA GLN A 319 -4.24 -22.08 -3.33
C GLN A 319 -3.51 -23.41 -3.08
N LEU A 320 -3.08 -24.14 -4.12
CA LEU A 320 -2.25 -25.36 -4.00
C LEU A 320 -0.75 -25.08 -4.19
N MET A 321 -0.36 -23.87 -4.56
CA MET A 321 1.04 -23.50 -4.65
C MET A 321 1.68 -23.46 -3.27
N ALA A 322 2.93 -23.90 -3.18
CA ALA A 322 3.72 -23.76 -1.97
C ALA A 322 4.22 -22.30 -1.85
N GLY A 323 3.85 -21.65 -0.75
CA GLY A 323 4.41 -20.38 -0.38
C GLY A 323 5.50 -20.57 0.67
N ARG A 324 6.28 -19.51 0.97
CA ARG A 324 7.14 -19.51 2.15
C ARG A 324 6.27 -19.77 3.37
N ARG A 325 6.67 -20.68 4.24
CA ARG A 325 5.98 -21.02 5.50
C ARG A 325 5.84 -19.77 6.38
N THR A 326 4.90 -18.90 6.00
CA THR A 326 4.44 -17.81 6.86
C THR A 326 3.17 -18.29 7.55
N GLU A 327 2.96 -17.92 8.80
CA GLU A 327 1.75 -18.26 9.57
C GLU A 327 0.45 -17.70 8.95
N ASN A 328 0.54 -17.02 7.78
CA ASN A 328 -0.58 -16.29 7.18
C ASN A 328 -0.78 -16.64 5.70
N ARG A 329 -1.75 -17.56 5.44
CA ARG A 329 -2.14 -18.06 4.10
C ARG A 329 -2.44 -16.94 3.07
N VAL A 330 -2.98 -15.81 3.50
CA VAL A 330 -3.35 -14.70 2.60
C VAL A 330 -2.14 -13.91 2.14
N GLN A 331 -1.11 -13.79 2.97
CA GLN A 331 0.15 -13.18 2.57
C GLN A 331 0.85 -14.05 1.53
N GLU A 332 0.81 -15.36 1.71
CA GLU A 332 1.30 -16.37 0.78
C GLU A 332 0.64 -16.23 -0.60
N VAL A 333 -0.69 -16.17 -0.66
CA VAL A 333 -1.43 -16.00 -1.94
C VAL A 333 -1.14 -14.64 -2.58
N SER A 334 -0.94 -13.57 -1.79
CA SER A 334 -0.54 -12.26 -2.33
C SER A 334 0.88 -12.25 -2.89
N GLU A 335 1.81 -12.98 -2.28
CA GLU A 335 3.17 -13.13 -2.81
C GLU A 335 3.16 -13.95 -4.11
N ILE A 336 2.36 -15.01 -4.16
CA ILE A 336 2.17 -15.82 -5.35
C ILE A 336 1.58 -14.97 -6.49
N SER A 337 0.52 -14.20 -6.24
CA SER A 337 -0.13 -13.35 -7.24
C SER A 337 0.85 -12.32 -7.83
N ARG A 338 1.61 -11.62 -6.98
CA ARG A 338 2.68 -10.71 -7.43
C ARG A 338 3.77 -11.42 -8.23
N GLY A 339 4.17 -12.60 -7.78
CA GLY A 339 5.16 -13.42 -8.47
C GLY A 339 4.68 -13.85 -9.87
N LEU A 340 3.39 -14.18 -10.01
CA LEU A 340 2.77 -14.52 -11.31
C LEU A 340 2.65 -13.31 -12.24
N LYS A 341 2.30 -12.13 -11.71
CA LYS A 341 2.32 -10.89 -12.51
C LYS A 341 3.74 -10.53 -12.97
N ALA A 342 4.73 -10.74 -12.11
CA ALA A 342 6.14 -10.59 -12.49
C ALA A 342 6.55 -11.59 -13.56
N LEU A 343 6.11 -12.86 -13.48
CA LEU A 343 6.35 -13.90 -14.49
C LEU A 343 5.72 -13.52 -15.84
N ALA A 344 4.45 -13.06 -15.84
CA ALA A 344 3.77 -12.62 -17.05
C ALA A 344 4.55 -11.50 -17.77
N ARG A 345 5.03 -10.52 -17.02
CA ARG A 345 5.86 -9.42 -17.55
C ARG A 345 7.22 -9.86 -18.04
N GLU A 346 7.87 -10.76 -17.30
CA GLU A 346 9.20 -11.25 -17.62
C GLU A 346 9.23 -12.04 -18.91
N LEU A 347 8.26 -12.95 -19.09
CA LEU A 347 8.15 -13.78 -20.28
C LEU A 347 7.40 -13.07 -21.41
N ASN A 348 6.75 -11.93 -21.12
CA ASN A 348 5.87 -11.19 -22.02
C ASN A 348 4.75 -12.08 -22.59
N VAL A 349 4.10 -12.89 -21.72
CA VAL A 349 2.98 -13.78 -22.07
C VAL A 349 1.82 -13.60 -21.10
N PRO A 350 0.55 -13.80 -21.52
CA PRO A 350 -0.56 -13.87 -20.61
C PRO A 350 -0.46 -15.08 -19.65
N VAL A 351 -0.82 -14.87 -18.40
CA VAL A 351 -0.89 -15.92 -17.38
C VAL A 351 -2.32 -15.99 -16.84
N ILE A 352 -2.98 -17.14 -17.01
CA ILE A 352 -4.29 -17.43 -16.40
C ILE A 352 -4.05 -18.21 -15.12
N ALA A 353 -4.48 -17.65 -13.99
CA ALA A 353 -4.42 -18.30 -12.71
C ALA A 353 -5.83 -18.59 -12.20
N LEU A 354 -6.10 -19.87 -11.90
CA LEU A 354 -7.36 -20.27 -11.34
C LEU A 354 -7.41 -20.02 -9.84
N SER A 355 -8.58 -19.62 -9.35
CA SER A 355 -8.83 -19.39 -7.93
C SER A 355 -10.16 -19.98 -7.50
N GLN A 356 -10.22 -20.44 -6.26
CA GLN A 356 -11.46 -20.89 -5.66
C GLN A 356 -12.14 -19.75 -4.91
N LEU A 357 -13.47 -19.58 -5.12
CA LEU A 357 -14.27 -18.60 -4.40
C LEU A 357 -14.61 -19.03 -2.99
N SER A 358 -14.79 -18.08 -2.09
CA SER A 358 -15.23 -18.31 -0.72
C SER A 358 -16.66 -18.88 -0.68
N ARG A 359 -17.03 -19.59 0.41
CA ARG A 359 -18.40 -20.13 0.60
C ARG A 359 -19.46 -19.05 0.81
N ALA A 360 -19.07 -17.81 1.00
CA ALA A 360 -20.00 -16.69 1.21
C ALA A 360 -20.96 -16.45 0.02
N VAL A 361 -20.58 -16.88 -1.19
CA VAL A 361 -21.44 -16.84 -2.38
C VAL A 361 -22.73 -17.65 -2.19
N GLU A 362 -22.65 -18.80 -1.52
CA GLU A 362 -23.78 -19.73 -1.33
C GLU A 362 -24.84 -19.18 -0.35
N GLY A 363 -24.47 -18.24 0.51
CA GLY A 363 -25.38 -17.61 1.48
C GLY A 363 -26.16 -16.41 0.95
N ARG A 364 -25.94 -15.98 -0.30
CA ARG A 364 -26.61 -14.84 -0.91
C ARG A 364 -27.78 -15.24 -1.79
N THR A 365 -28.80 -14.40 -1.85
CA THR A 365 -29.99 -14.64 -2.67
C THR A 365 -29.67 -14.66 -4.18
N SER A 366 -28.70 -13.89 -4.64
CA SER A 366 -28.36 -13.82 -6.08
C SER A 366 -27.36 -14.87 -6.54
N HIS A 367 -26.61 -15.52 -5.66
CA HIS A 367 -25.53 -16.49 -5.94
C HIS A 367 -24.54 -16.08 -7.04
N VAL A 368 -24.67 -14.88 -7.63
CA VAL A 368 -23.76 -14.36 -8.65
C VAL A 368 -22.44 -13.95 -8.01
N PRO A 369 -21.29 -14.47 -8.47
CA PRO A 369 -20.00 -14.12 -7.92
C PRO A 369 -19.65 -12.65 -8.09
N MET A 370 -19.01 -12.09 -7.08
CA MET A 370 -18.49 -10.71 -7.07
C MET A 370 -17.01 -10.70 -6.74
N LEU A 371 -16.32 -9.59 -7.02
CA LEU A 371 -14.89 -9.42 -6.65
C LEU A 371 -14.62 -9.68 -5.17
N SER A 372 -15.58 -9.37 -4.30
CA SER A 372 -15.49 -9.66 -2.87
C SER A 372 -15.39 -11.15 -2.51
N ASP A 373 -15.79 -12.06 -3.41
CA ASP A 373 -15.80 -13.50 -3.15
C ASP A 373 -14.46 -14.17 -3.47
N LEU A 374 -13.65 -13.52 -4.28
CA LEU A 374 -12.24 -13.83 -4.46
C LEU A 374 -11.42 -13.52 -3.20
N ARG A 375 -12.00 -12.69 -2.34
CA ARG A 375 -11.34 -12.09 -1.21
C ARG A 375 -11.50 -12.92 0.04
N GLU A 376 -10.39 -13.27 0.61
CA GLU A 376 -10.30 -13.53 2.05
C GLU A 376 -10.05 -12.24 2.84
N SER A 377 -10.00 -11.08 2.17
CA SER A 377 -9.81 -9.78 2.81
C SER A 377 -11.11 -9.21 3.34
N GLY A 378 -11.01 -8.57 4.48
CA GLY A 378 -12.12 -7.93 5.15
C GLY A 378 -12.51 -6.59 4.53
N CYS A 379 -13.68 -6.11 4.91
CA CYS A 379 -14.27 -4.85 4.45
C CYS A 379 -14.53 -3.92 5.64
N LEU A 380 -14.73 -2.64 5.35
CA LEU A 380 -14.99 -1.58 6.32
C LEU A 380 -16.44 -1.10 6.24
N ALA A 381 -17.04 -0.72 7.37
CA ALA A 381 -18.37 -0.10 7.37
C ALA A 381 -18.34 1.26 6.65
N GLY A 382 -19.46 1.64 6.01
CA GLY A 382 -19.54 2.82 5.15
C GLY A 382 -19.25 4.15 5.85
N ASP A 383 -19.42 4.21 7.17
CA ASP A 383 -19.10 5.38 8.00
C ASP A 383 -17.60 5.54 8.32
N THR A 384 -16.75 4.62 7.88
CA THR A 384 -15.30 4.67 8.08
C THR A 384 -14.70 5.87 7.35
N LEU A 385 -13.92 6.67 8.08
CA LEU A 385 -13.29 7.88 7.56
C LEU A 385 -11.93 7.56 6.92
N VAL A 386 -11.77 7.87 5.65
CA VAL A 386 -10.52 7.76 4.89
C VAL A 386 -9.89 9.15 4.81
N TYR A 387 -8.59 9.24 5.09
CA TYR A 387 -7.85 10.50 4.99
C TYR A 387 -7.33 10.72 3.57
N LEU A 388 -7.64 11.88 2.98
CA LEU A 388 -7.21 12.31 1.64
C LEU A 388 -6.08 13.36 1.79
N PRO A 389 -4.81 12.98 1.56
CA PRO A 389 -3.67 13.82 1.90
C PRO A 389 -3.58 15.11 1.07
N ASP A 390 -3.98 15.09 -0.20
CA ASP A 390 -3.93 16.24 -1.10
C ASP A 390 -4.92 17.33 -0.70
N GLU A 391 -6.09 16.91 -0.22
CA GLU A 391 -7.15 17.81 0.23
C GLU A 391 -7.04 18.12 1.74
N GLY A 392 -6.34 17.29 2.49
CA GLY A 392 -6.21 17.37 3.94
C GLY A 392 -7.47 17.03 4.71
N ILE A 393 -8.44 16.34 4.10
CA ILE A 393 -9.76 16.06 4.67
C ILE A 393 -9.98 14.59 4.97
N TYR A 394 -10.98 14.34 5.78
CA TYR A 394 -11.54 13.00 5.98
C TYR A 394 -12.84 12.87 5.21
N GLN A 395 -12.98 11.77 4.48
CA GLN A 395 -14.20 11.43 3.77
C GLN A 395 -14.65 10.02 4.12
N ARG A 396 -15.96 9.82 4.25
CA ARG A 396 -16.54 8.50 4.48
C ARG A 396 -16.26 7.61 3.27
N ILE A 397 -15.96 6.33 3.52
CA ILE A 397 -15.63 5.38 2.45
C ILE A 397 -16.83 5.16 1.50
N ASP A 398 -18.07 5.20 2.01
CA ASP A 398 -19.28 5.09 1.18
C ASP A 398 -19.43 6.27 0.20
N ALA A 399 -19.01 7.47 0.59
CA ALA A 399 -19.04 8.66 -0.26
C ALA A 399 -17.90 8.71 -1.30
N LEU A 400 -16.93 7.80 -1.20
CA LEU A 400 -15.86 7.64 -2.19
C LEU A 400 -16.25 6.70 -3.35
N VAL A 401 -17.37 5.98 -3.25
CA VAL A 401 -17.84 5.07 -4.31
C VAL A 401 -18.08 5.85 -5.60
N GLY A 402 -17.49 5.34 -6.69
CA GLY A 402 -17.53 6.00 -8.01
C GLY A 402 -16.48 7.10 -8.23
N ARG A 403 -15.77 7.53 -7.19
CA ARG A 403 -14.60 8.40 -7.34
C ARG A 403 -13.40 7.56 -7.80
N ARG A 404 -12.66 8.05 -8.78
CA ARG A 404 -11.45 7.40 -9.33
C ARG A 404 -10.26 8.33 -9.17
N ASP A 405 -9.06 7.74 -9.13
CA ASP A 405 -7.78 8.45 -9.21
C ASP A 405 -7.61 9.54 -8.13
N PHE A 406 -7.76 9.15 -6.86
CA PHE A 406 -7.51 10.01 -5.71
C PHE A 406 -6.43 9.41 -4.81
N ASN A 407 -5.65 10.26 -4.14
CA ASN A 407 -4.60 9.80 -3.26
C ASN A 407 -5.11 9.46 -1.85
N VAL A 408 -4.61 8.35 -1.31
CA VAL A 408 -4.72 7.95 0.09
C VAL A 408 -3.33 7.75 0.68
N LEU A 409 -3.20 7.73 2.00
CA LEU A 409 -1.93 7.39 2.64
C LEU A 409 -1.78 5.89 2.76
N ALA A 410 -0.62 5.38 2.36
CA ALA A 410 -0.22 4.00 2.53
C ALA A 410 1.13 3.91 3.24
N LEU A 411 1.35 2.83 4.00
CA LEU A 411 2.62 2.57 4.66
C LEU A 411 3.52 1.75 3.76
N ASN A 412 4.70 2.26 3.45
CA ASN A 412 5.77 1.48 2.88
C ASN A 412 6.47 0.68 4.00
N THR A 413 6.25 -0.63 4.03
CA THR A 413 6.77 -1.52 5.08
C THR A 413 8.28 -1.77 4.99
N GLU A 414 8.94 -1.44 3.87
CA GLU A 414 10.39 -1.51 3.72
C GLU A 414 11.10 -0.31 4.34
N THR A 415 10.49 0.88 4.21
CA THR A 415 11.04 2.14 4.72
C THR A 415 10.40 2.58 6.04
N TRP A 416 9.26 2.00 6.41
CA TRP A 416 8.40 2.38 7.53
C TRP A 416 7.91 3.83 7.44
N LYS A 417 7.74 4.35 6.20
CA LYS A 417 7.25 5.70 5.91
C LYS A 417 5.86 5.67 5.30
N LEU A 418 5.06 6.67 5.65
CA LEU A 418 3.76 6.91 5.03
C LEU A 418 3.95 7.70 3.74
N GLU A 419 3.39 7.19 2.65
CA GLU A 419 3.49 7.76 1.31
C GLU A 419 2.09 7.94 0.72
N PRO A 420 1.82 9.01 -0.04
CA PRO A 420 0.62 9.11 -0.85
C PRO A 420 0.64 8.02 -1.94
N ARG A 421 -0.49 7.31 -2.12
CA ARG A 421 -0.68 6.30 -3.15
C ARG A 421 -2.03 6.46 -3.80
N LEU A 422 -2.07 6.17 -5.09
CA LEU A 422 -3.28 6.28 -5.88
C LEU A 422 -4.29 5.20 -5.47
N ALA A 423 -5.48 5.63 -5.09
CA ALA A 423 -6.65 4.77 -4.95
C ALA A 423 -7.39 4.75 -6.29
N LEU A 424 -7.39 3.59 -6.93
CA LEU A 424 -7.97 3.41 -8.25
C LEU A 424 -9.50 3.39 -8.22
N ASN A 425 -10.07 2.83 -7.15
CA ASN A 425 -11.51 2.70 -6.99
C ASN A 425 -11.92 2.50 -5.52
N ALA A 426 -13.13 2.94 -5.20
CA ALA A 426 -13.87 2.62 -3.99
C ALA A 426 -15.19 1.94 -4.38
N PHE A 427 -15.57 0.86 -3.70
CA PHE A 427 -16.75 0.07 -4.08
C PHE A 427 -17.42 -0.59 -2.88
N ALA A 428 -18.74 -0.81 -3.00
CA ALA A 428 -19.52 -1.57 -2.05
C ALA A 428 -19.28 -3.08 -2.22
N THR A 429 -19.27 -3.82 -1.09
CA THR A 429 -19.08 -5.28 -1.06
C THR A 429 -20.28 -6.02 -0.44
N GLY A 430 -21.41 -5.34 -0.28
CA GLY A 430 -22.65 -5.85 0.26
C GLY A 430 -22.77 -5.70 1.79
N THR A 431 -23.83 -6.27 2.37
CA THR A 431 -24.10 -6.21 3.81
C THR A 431 -23.44 -7.40 4.52
N LYS A 432 -22.67 -7.11 5.58
CA LYS A 432 -21.92 -8.14 6.34
C LYS A 432 -21.94 -7.81 7.83
N LEU A 433 -21.73 -8.86 8.65
CA LEU A 433 -21.53 -8.70 10.08
C LEU A 433 -20.21 -7.95 10.34
N VAL A 434 -20.28 -6.88 11.12
CA VAL A 434 -19.13 -6.06 11.49
C VAL A 434 -18.88 -6.08 12.99
N TYR A 435 -17.65 -5.84 13.36
CA TYR A 435 -17.17 -5.71 14.73
C TYR A 435 -16.60 -4.32 14.93
N ARG A 436 -16.85 -3.76 16.09
CA ARG A 436 -16.27 -2.48 16.51
C ARG A 436 -15.04 -2.72 17.35
N MET A 437 -13.90 -2.31 16.84
CA MET A 437 -12.63 -2.31 17.56
C MET A 437 -12.36 -0.91 18.11
N LYS A 438 -11.87 -0.84 19.37
CA LYS A 438 -11.43 0.41 20.00
C LYS A 438 -10.00 0.27 20.50
N THR A 439 -9.23 1.33 20.33
CA THR A 439 -7.85 1.43 20.81
C THR A 439 -7.76 2.29 22.08
N ARG A 440 -6.63 2.24 22.76
CA ARG A 440 -6.36 2.99 23.99
C ARG A 440 -6.32 4.51 23.78
N LEU A 441 -5.92 4.98 22.60
CA LEU A 441 -6.04 6.39 22.23
C LEU A 441 -7.49 6.81 21.95
N GLY A 442 -8.44 5.86 21.91
CA GLY A 442 -9.86 6.12 21.63
C GLY A 442 -10.21 6.10 20.15
N ARG A 443 -9.29 5.66 19.28
CA ARG A 443 -9.63 5.39 17.87
C ARG A 443 -10.61 4.23 17.79
N SER A 444 -11.55 4.31 16.88
CA SER A 444 -12.57 3.28 16.70
C SER A 444 -12.81 3.01 15.22
N ILE A 445 -12.90 1.75 14.86
CA ILE A 445 -13.20 1.33 13.49
C ILE A 445 -14.19 0.16 13.51
N ARG A 446 -15.04 0.11 12.48
CA ARG A 446 -16.00 -0.96 12.24
C ARG A 446 -15.57 -1.74 11.02
N ALA A 447 -15.24 -3.01 11.21
CA ALA A 447 -14.72 -3.87 10.16
C ALA A 447 -15.29 -5.29 10.26
N THR A 448 -15.23 -6.05 9.17
CA THR A 448 -15.56 -7.48 9.17
C THR A 448 -14.49 -8.30 9.90
N ALA A 449 -14.84 -9.48 10.40
CA ALA A 449 -13.95 -10.36 11.19
C ALA A 449 -12.62 -10.68 10.49
N ASN A 450 -12.65 -10.81 9.18
CA ASN A 450 -11.50 -11.16 8.34
C ASN A 450 -10.65 -9.95 7.90
N HIS A 451 -11.01 -8.71 8.27
CA HIS A 451 -10.23 -7.52 7.91
C HIS A 451 -8.88 -7.50 8.63
N LYS A 452 -7.82 -7.15 7.90
CA LYS A 452 -6.46 -7.22 8.41
C LYS A 452 -5.94 -5.88 8.87
N PHE A 453 -5.26 -5.92 10.00
CA PHE A 453 -4.62 -4.80 10.69
C PHE A 453 -3.12 -5.08 10.86
N LEU A 454 -2.31 -4.05 10.70
CA LEU A 454 -0.87 -4.18 10.94
C LEU A 454 -0.60 -4.20 12.45
N THR A 455 0.00 -5.30 12.92
CA THR A 455 0.44 -5.50 14.30
C THR A 455 1.96 -5.59 14.38
N ILE A 456 2.51 -5.67 15.58
CA ILE A 456 3.96 -5.92 15.79
C ILE A 456 4.41 -7.29 15.25
N LEU A 457 3.48 -8.22 15.05
CA LEU A 457 3.70 -9.56 14.49
C LEU A 457 3.31 -9.64 13.00
N GLY A 458 3.22 -8.51 12.31
CA GLY A 458 2.75 -8.43 10.93
C GLY A 458 1.23 -8.27 10.82
N TRP A 459 0.70 -8.54 9.63
CA TRP A 459 -0.71 -8.39 9.32
C TRP A 459 -1.54 -9.50 9.96
N LYS A 460 -2.52 -9.13 10.82
CA LYS A 460 -3.45 -10.05 11.51
C LYS A 460 -4.89 -9.69 11.20
N ARG A 461 -5.76 -10.70 11.08
CA ARG A 461 -7.20 -10.53 10.90
C ARG A 461 -7.84 -10.02 12.20
N LEU A 462 -8.98 -9.34 12.11
CA LEU A 462 -9.69 -8.84 13.27
C LEU A 462 -10.10 -9.96 14.25
N ASP A 463 -10.49 -11.12 13.75
CA ASP A 463 -10.84 -12.29 14.56
C ASP A 463 -9.63 -13.00 15.23
N GLU A 464 -8.41 -12.69 14.81
CA GLU A 464 -7.15 -13.13 15.44
C GLU A 464 -6.64 -12.14 16.48
N LEU A 465 -7.24 -10.94 16.54
CA LEU A 465 -6.83 -9.89 17.46
C LEU A 465 -7.48 -10.07 18.84
N ALA A 466 -6.74 -9.68 19.87
CA ALA A 466 -7.19 -9.68 21.25
C ALA A 466 -6.87 -8.35 21.94
N PRO A 467 -7.61 -7.99 22.99
CA PRO A 467 -7.24 -6.86 23.86
C PRO A 467 -5.79 -6.97 24.34
N LYS A 468 -5.10 -5.83 24.44
CA LYS A 468 -3.67 -5.65 24.76
C LYS A 468 -2.71 -5.88 23.58
N MET A 469 -3.13 -6.46 22.45
CA MET A 469 -2.31 -6.44 21.24
C MET A 469 -2.15 -5.02 20.72
N ARG A 470 -1.06 -4.76 20.00
CA ARG A 470 -0.74 -3.42 19.50
C ARG A 470 -0.92 -3.34 18.00
N LEU A 471 -1.53 -2.25 17.56
CA LEU A 471 -1.79 -1.89 16.16
C LEU A 471 -0.91 -0.74 15.71
N ALA A 472 -0.60 -0.73 14.43
CA ALA A 472 0.08 0.35 13.76
C ALA A 472 -0.89 1.50 13.44
N LEU A 473 -0.61 2.69 13.96
CA LEU A 473 -1.30 3.94 13.66
C LEU A 473 -0.30 4.94 13.05
N PRO A 474 -0.74 5.94 12.28
CA PRO A 474 0.13 7.02 11.86
C PRO A 474 0.61 7.86 13.06
N ARG A 475 1.88 8.31 13.01
CA ARG A 475 2.42 9.28 13.98
C ARG A 475 2.08 10.72 13.60
N THR A 476 1.98 10.99 12.32
CA THR A 476 1.60 12.28 11.76
C THR A 476 0.91 12.06 10.44
N LEU A 477 0.11 13.02 10.03
CA LEU A 477 -0.54 13.02 8.72
C LEU A 477 -0.03 14.22 7.91
N PRO A 478 0.48 14.04 6.70
CA PRO A 478 0.79 15.14 5.78
C PRO A 478 -0.51 15.85 5.37
N GLY A 479 -0.39 17.06 4.84
CA GLY A 479 -1.55 17.75 4.32
C GLY A 479 -1.18 19.00 3.54
N PRO A 480 -2.18 19.81 3.11
CA PRO A 480 -1.96 21.00 2.30
C PRO A 480 -0.92 21.96 2.88
N THR A 481 -0.19 22.60 2.00
CA THR A 481 0.85 23.60 2.34
C THR A 481 0.36 25.04 2.23
N HIS A 482 -0.78 25.24 1.54
CA HIS A 482 -1.35 26.56 1.29
C HIS A 482 -2.56 26.83 2.16
N ALA A 483 -2.58 28.00 2.82
CA ALA A 483 -3.70 28.44 3.61
C ALA A 483 -4.83 28.97 2.71
N THR A 484 -6.07 28.59 3.02
CA THR A 484 -7.30 29.04 2.36
C THR A 484 -8.20 29.86 3.27
N MET A 485 -7.84 29.99 4.55
CA MET A 485 -8.46 30.85 5.55
C MET A 485 -7.36 31.70 6.21
N SER A 486 -7.69 32.92 6.60
CA SER A 486 -6.76 33.76 7.37
C SER A 486 -6.66 33.26 8.81
N ASP A 487 -5.56 33.57 9.49
CA ASP A 487 -5.36 33.24 10.90
C ASP A 487 -6.41 33.94 11.80
N ALA A 488 -6.87 35.14 11.43
CA ALA A 488 -7.95 35.82 12.12
C ALA A 488 -9.31 35.08 12.02
N GLU A 489 -9.64 34.57 10.82
CA GLU A 489 -10.84 33.73 10.65
C GLU A 489 -10.76 32.44 11.46
N LEU A 490 -9.61 31.76 11.46
CA LEU A 490 -9.40 30.53 12.21
C LEU A 490 -9.46 30.78 13.72
N ALA A 491 -8.82 31.84 14.19
CA ALA A 491 -8.83 32.24 15.59
C ALA A 491 -10.26 32.57 16.08
N LEU A 492 -10.98 33.39 15.34
CA LEU A 492 -12.37 33.74 15.68
C LEU A 492 -13.28 32.51 15.69
N LEU A 493 -13.15 31.65 14.67
CA LEU A 493 -13.91 30.40 14.56
C LEU A 493 -13.66 29.49 15.76
N ALA A 494 -12.39 29.36 16.18
CA ALA A 494 -12.01 28.52 17.32
C ALA A 494 -12.68 29.01 18.63
N HIS A 495 -12.72 30.33 18.88
CA HIS A 495 -13.40 30.90 20.03
C HIS A 495 -14.91 30.65 19.97
N LEU A 496 -15.55 30.79 18.79
CA LEU A 496 -16.98 30.57 18.63
C LEU A 496 -17.37 29.09 18.74
N ILE A 497 -16.51 28.17 18.28
CA ILE A 497 -16.70 26.72 18.47
C ILE A 497 -16.57 26.36 19.96
N GLY A 498 -15.62 26.91 20.69
CA GLY A 498 -15.48 26.68 22.13
C GLY A 498 -16.66 27.29 22.90
N ASP A 499 -16.53 28.56 23.29
CA ASP A 499 -17.41 29.28 24.21
C ASP A 499 -18.41 30.21 23.50
N GLY A 500 -18.61 30.05 22.18
CA GLY A 500 -19.59 30.87 21.43
C GLY A 500 -21.03 30.33 21.55
N CYS A 501 -21.99 31.25 21.70
CA CYS A 501 -23.41 30.99 21.47
C CYS A 501 -23.77 31.38 20.03
N THR A 502 -24.05 30.38 19.20
CA THR A 502 -24.37 30.53 17.77
C THR A 502 -25.75 30.00 17.41
N LEU A 503 -26.65 29.91 18.41
CA LEU A 503 -27.98 29.37 18.25
C LEU A 503 -28.92 30.33 17.48
N PRO A 504 -29.85 29.82 16.66
CA PRO A 504 -30.86 30.61 15.99
C PRO A 504 -31.73 31.36 17.03
N ARG A 505 -32.14 32.59 16.68
CA ARG A 505 -33.00 33.47 17.51
C ARG A 505 -32.32 33.96 18.82
N GLN A 506 -31.02 33.73 18.98
CA GLN A 506 -30.24 34.32 20.08
C GLN A 506 -29.15 35.24 19.49
N PRO A 507 -28.74 36.30 20.23
CA PRO A 507 -27.57 37.08 19.81
C PRO A 507 -26.34 36.21 19.76
N ILE A 508 -25.56 36.35 18.67
CA ILE A 508 -24.26 35.65 18.59
C ILE A 508 -23.30 36.33 19.56
N HIS A 509 -22.81 35.59 20.53
CA HIS A 509 -21.87 36.12 21.51
C HIS A 509 -20.85 35.07 21.94
N TYR A 510 -19.72 35.52 22.40
CA TYR A 510 -18.67 34.76 23.05
C TYR A 510 -18.63 35.10 24.53
N THR A 511 -18.46 34.09 25.40
CA THR A 511 -18.44 34.29 26.88
C THR A 511 -17.07 33.87 27.43
N THR A 512 -16.44 34.71 28.25
CA THR A 512 -15.15 34.42 28.90
C THR A 512 -15.04 35.14 30.25
N ASN A 513 -14.22 34.62 31.15
CA ASN A 513 -13.84 35.30 32.39
C ASN A 513 -12.55 36.12 32.27
N ASP A 514 -11.89 36.10 31.12
CA ASP A 514 -10.64 36.79 30.82
C ASP A 514 -10.91 38.02 29.94
N SER A 515 -10.55 39.22 30.42
CA SER A 515 -10.76 40.47 29.67
C SER A 515 -9.91 40.53 28.40
N ILE A 516 -8.70 39.98 28.44
CA ILE A 516 -7.78 39.97 27.30
C ILE A 516 -8.36 39.11 26.16
N LEU A 517 -8.95 37.96 26.51
CA LEU A 517 -9.61 37.10 25.52
C LEU A 517 -10.87 37.77 24.95
N ALA A 518 -11.63 38.54 25.78
CA ALA A 518 -12.79 39.29 25.30
C ALA A 518 -12.38 40.38 24.28
N GLU A 519 -11.32 41.12 24.57
CA GLU A 519 -10.76 42.15 23.64
C GLU A 519 -10.19 41.49 22.38
N THR A 520 -9.53 40.33 22.52
CA THR A 520 -9.01 39.57 21.40
C THR A 520 -10.13 39.15 20.44
N VAL A 521 -11.23 38.58 20.95
CA VAL A 521 -12.35 38.16 20.12
C VAL A 521 -13.05 39.36 19.46
N ALA A 522 -13.19 40.50 20.15
CA ALA A 522 -13.74 41.70 19.55
C ALA A 522 -12.83 42.21 18.41
N ARG A 523 -11.51 42.28 18.60
CA ARG A 523 -10.54 42.67 17.58
C ARG A 523 -10.58 41.71 16.38
N LEU A 524 -10.58 40.39 16.60
CA LEU A 524 -10.65 39.40 15.54
C LEU A 524 -11.93 39.54 14.72
N ALA A 525 -13.07 39.78 15.38
CA ALA A 525 -14.33 39.98 14.66
C ALA A 525 -14.30 41.24 13.78
N SER A 526 -13.70 42.35 14.26
CA SER A 526 -13.50 43.56 13.45
C SER A 526 -12.52 43.33 12.29
N GLU A 527 -11.46 42.56 12.50
CA GLU A 527 -10.50 42.21 11.46
C GLU A 527 -11.14 41.34 10.34
N VAL A 528 -11.97 40.36 10.71
CA VAL A 528 -12.61 39.45 9.74
C VAL A 528 -13.77 40.12 8.99
N PHE A 529 -14.54 40.96 9.65
CA PHE A 529 -15.80 41.46 9.08
C PHE A 529 -15.78 42.96 8.79
N GLY A 530 -14.73 43.69 9.23
CA GLY A 530 -14.69 45.13 9.12
C GLY A 530 -15.93 45.80 9.71
N ASP A 531 -16.44 46.82 9.07
CA ASP A 531 -17.64 47.61 9.48
C ASP A 531 -18.95 46.82 9.44
N ALA A 532 -18.94 45.60 8.85
CA ALA A 532 -20.13 44.78 8.81
C ALA A 532 -20.53 44.17 10.16
N VAL A 533 -19.61 44.15 11.14
CA VAL A 533 -19.83 43.65 12.51
C VAL A 533 -19.32 44.71 13.50
N ASN A 534 -20.17 45.01 14.50
CA ASN A 534 -19.80 45.90 15.58
C ASN A 534 -19.72 45.13 16.90
N PRO A 535 -18.56 44.68 17.32
CA PRO A 535 -18.37 43.90 18.54
C PRO A 535 -18.60 44.77 19.75
N ARG A 536 -19.35 44.30 20.72
CA ARG A 536 -19.65 44.98 22.00
C ARG A 536 -19.27 44.11 23.15
N ILE A 537 -18.39 44.55 24.03
CA ILE A 537 -18.01 43.85 25.26
C ILE A 537 -18.92 44.35 26.38
N SER A 538 -19.64 43.42 27.01
CA SER A 538 -20.43 43.67 28.21
C SER A 538 -19.88 42.85 29.37
N LYS A 539 -19.67 43.48 30.53
CA LYS A 539 -19.23 42.78 31.74
C LYS A 539 -20.48 42.41 32.54
N GLU A 540 -20.70 41.10 32.71
CA GLU A 540 -21.82 40.55 33.47
C GLU A 540 -21.33 39.75 34.67
N ARG A 541 -21.45 40.31 35.88
CA ARG A 541 -20.95 39.71 37.14
C ARG A 541 -19.42 39.40 37.06
N GLN A 542 -19.07 38.14 36.90
CA GLN A 542 -17.66 37.66 36.87
C GLN A 542 -17.14 37.28 35.48
N TRP A 543 -17.96 37.48 34.43
CA TRP A 543 -17.60 37.15 33.06
C TRP A 543 -17.87 38.29 32.08
N TYR A 544 -17.24 38.21 30.92
CA TYR A 544 -17.44 39.14 29.81
C TYR A 544 -18.23 38.44 28.71
N GLN A 545 -19.18 39.12 28.14
CA GLN A 545 -19.87 38.70 26.92
C GLN A 545 -19.49 39.64 25.78
N VAL A 546 -19.01 39.06 24.69
CA VAL A 546 -18.68 39.78 23.47
C VAL A 546 -19.77 39.51 22.44
N TYR A 547 -20.68 40.49 22.30
CA TYR A 547 -21.77 40.41 21.35
C TYR A 547 -21.26 40.78 19.95
N LEU A 548 -21.48 39.91 18.94
CA LEU A 548 -21.08 40.13 17.54
C LEU A 548 -22.29 40.64 16.75
N ALA A 549 -22.68 41.88 17.03
CA ALA A 549 -23.81 42.53 16.40
C ALA A 549 -23.47 42.95 14.96
N ALA A 550 -24.48 42.92 14.06
CA ALA A 550 -24.30 43.50 12.73
C ALA A 550 -24.06 45.01 12.83
N GLY A 551 -23.18 45.57 12.01
CA GLY A 551 -22.89 46.99 11.90
C GLY A 551 -24.02 47.83 11.24
N TYR A 552 -25.06 47.13 10.78
CA TYR A 552 -26.25 47.69 10.11
C TYR A 552 -27.55 47.13 10.68
N GLN A 553 -28.64 47.80 10.41
CA GLN A 553 -29.94 47.41 10.88
C GLN A 553 -30.41 46.10 10.18
N LEU A 554 -30.74 45.08 10.98
CA LEU A 554 -31.27 43.83 10.48
C LEU A 554 -32.76 44.01 10.15
N THR A 555 -33.12 43.85 8.88
CA THR A 555 -34.48 43.82 8.38
C THR A 555 -34.92 42.39 8.02
N HIS A 556 -36.18 42.20 7.66
CA HIS A 556 -36.72 40.89 7.25
C HIS A 556 -35.90 40.33 6.06
N GLY A 557 -35.32 39.15 6.24
CA GLY A 557 -34.47 38.50 5.23
C GLY A 557 -32.97 38.86 5.28
N VAL A 558 -32.54 39.86 6.03
CA VAL A 558 -31.14 40.23 6.21
C VAL A 558 -30.58 39.59 7.48
N ARG A 559 -29.68 38.63 7.31
CA ARG A 559 -29.05 37.88 8.41
C ARG A 559 -27.73 38.55 8.84
N ASN A 560 -27.38 38.38 10.12
CA ASN A 560 -26.09 38.78 10.67
C ASN A 560 -24.94 38.16 9.87
N PRO A 561 -23.90 38.94 9.50
CA PRO A 561 -22.76 38.45 8.72
C PRO A 561 -22.03 37.26 9.33
N VAL A 562 -21.88 37.22 10.67
CA VAL A 562 -21.29 36.10 11.39
C VAL A 562 -22.17 34.86 11.26
N ALA A 563 -23.52 35.01 11.34
CA ALA A 563 -24.43 33.87 11.14
C ALA A 563 -24.32 33.30 9.73
N LYS A 564 -24.22 34.17 8.69
CA LYS A 564 -24.05 33.73 7.30
C LYS A 564 -22.73 33.00 7.11
N TRP A 565 -21.67 33.49 7.72
CA TRP A 565 -20.34 32.90 7.66
C TRP A 565 -20.30 31.52 8.33
N LEU A 566 -20.84 31.40 9.55
CA LEU A 566 -20.95 30.15 10.28
C LEU A 566 -21.86 29.12 9.57
N ASP A 567 -22.92 29.57 8.93
CA ASP A 567 -23.83 28.75 8.15
C ASP A 567 -23.12 28.16 6.90
N LYS A 568 -22.35 29.00 6.19
CA LYS A 568 -21.49 28.56 5.08
C LYS A 568 -20.41 27.55 5.49
N LEU A 569 -19.99 27.60 6.76
CA LEU A 569 -19.06 26.64 7.35
C LEU A 569 -19.78 25.40 7.93
N GLY A 570 -21.12 25.38 7.97
CA GLY A 570 -21.92 24.26 8.47
C GLY A 570 -21.89 24.11 10.00
N VAL A 571 -21.60 25.20 10.74
CA VAL A 571 -21.50 25.19 12.22
C VAL A 571 -22.43 26.19 12.90
N PHE A 572 -23.32 26.88 12.17
CA PHE A 572 -24.34 27.73 12.74
C PHE A 572 -25.49 26.91 13.36
N GLY A 573 -25.95 27.29 14.51
CA GLY A 573 -27.10 26.66 15.17
C GLY A 573 -26.83 25.40 15.95
N LEU A 574 -25.56 24.95 15.99
CA LEU A 574 -25.13 23.74 16.69
C LEU A 574 -25.13 23.97 18.21
N ARG A 575 -25.70 23.01 18.95
CA ARG A 575 -25.61 22.98 20.41
C ARG A 575 -24.27 22.46 20.88
N SER A 576 -23.89 22.63 22.14
CA SER A 576 -22.58 22.24 22.67
C SER A 576 -22.18 20.79 22.35
N TYR A 577 -23.14 19.86 22.30
CA TYR A 577 -22.92 18.43 22.00
C TYR A 577 -22.97 18.07 20.52
N GLU A 578 -23.32 19.04 19.65
CA GLU A 578 -23.35 18.90 18.19
C GLU A 578 -22.20 19.66 17.53
N LYS A 579 -21.42 20.44 18.30
CA LYS A 579 -20.30 21.23 17.81
C LYS A 579 -19.26 20.32 17.16
N ARG A 580 -18.70 20.77 16.05
CA ARG A 580 -17.69 20.10 15.27
C ARG A 580 -16.75 21.10 14.62
N VAL A 581 -15.60 20.63 14.15
CA VAL A 581 -14.68 21.46 13.36
C VAL A 581 -15.12 21.40 11.88
N PRO A 582 -15.32 22.56 11.22
CA PRO A 582 -15.61 22.60 9.79
C PRO A 582 -14.51 21.95 8.96
N GLN A 583 -14.91 21.29 7.88
CA GLN A 583 -13.97 20.63 6.97
C GLN A 583 -12.86 21.58 6.44
N LYS A 584 -13.20 22.85 6.20
CA LYS A 584 -12.23 23.86 5.77
C LYS A 584 -11.03 24.04 6.70
N VAL A 585 -11.17 23.77 8.01
CA VAL A 585 -10.05 23.85 8.96
C VAL A 585 -9.05 22.73 8.71
N PHE A 586 -9.53 21.53 8.36
CA PHE A 586 -8.66 20.40 8.04
C PHE A 586 -7.84 20.64 6.75
N MET A 587 -8.36 21.45 5.83
CA MET A 587 -7.70 21.81 4.57
C MET A 587 -6.57 22.84 4.76
N GLN A 588 -6.27 23.26 5.99
CA GLN A 588 -5.25 24.25 6.26
C GLN A 588 -3.87 23.63 6.48
N PRO A 589 -2.79 24.39 6.27
CA PRO A 589 -1.43 23.96 6.61
C PRO A 589 -1.27 23.81 8.12
N ALA A 590 -0.22 23.08 8.53
CA ALA A 590 0.04 22.78 9.93
C ALA A 590 0.13 24.04 10.83
N SER A 591 0.74 25.11 10.36
CA SER A 591 0.84 26.38 11.09
C SER A 591 -0.53 27.00 11.39
N SER A 592 -1.43 27.00 10.43
CA SER A 592 -2.78 27.54 10.58
C SER A 592 -3.66 26.65 11.46
N ILE A 593 -3.48 25.31 11.40
CA ILE A 593 -4.11 24.36 12.34
C ILE A 593 -3.61 24.63 13.76
N ALA A 594 -2.32 24.90 13.95
CA ALA A 594 -1.75 25.23 15.25
C ALA A 594 -2.34 26.55 15.81
N CYS A 595 -2.52 27.56 14.95
CA CYS A 595 -3.23 28.80 15.31
C CYS A 595 -4.66 28.52 15.76
N PHE A 596 -5.43 27.75 15.00
CA PHE A 596 -6.79 27.35 15.36
C PHE A 596 -6.84 26.63 16.73
N LEU A 597 -5.98 25.62 16.94
CA LEU A 597 -5.94 24.86 18.18
C LEU A 597 -5.51 25.73 19.38
N ARG A 598 -4.58 26.66 19.21
CA ARG A 598 -4.17 27.60 20.24
C ARG A 598 -5.36 28.42 20.76
N HIS A 599 -6.16 28.98 19.86
CA HIS A 599 -7.34 29.74 20.18
C HIS A 599 -8.48 28.87 20.74
N LEU A 600 -8.62 27.64 20.23
CA LEU A 600 -9.58 26.69 20.78
C LEU A 600 -9.21 26.27 22.21
N TRP A 601 -7.90 26.06 22.50
CA TRP A 601 -7.43 25.76 23.86
C TRP A 601 -7.60 26.90 24.83
N ALA A 602 -7.75 28.15 24.35
CA ALA A 602 -8.07 29.30 25.21
C ALA A 602 -9.45 29.19 25.86
N THR A 603 -10.40 28.44 25.24
CA THR A 603 -11.75 28.19 25.76
C THR A 603 -11.72 27.04 26.79
N ASP A 604 -12.23 25.89 26.42
CA ASP A 604 -12.38 24.69 27.28
C ASP A 604 -11.09 23.88 27.50
N GLY A 605 -9.94 24.39 27.03
CA GLY A 605 -8.64 23.77 27.20
C GLY A 605 -8.11 23.92 28.63
N CYS A 606 -7.57 22.83 29.20
CA CYS A 606 -6.92 22.80 30.50
C CYS A 606 -5.40 22.62 30.33
N VAL A 607 -4.64 23.51 30.99
CA VAL A 607 -3.19 23.33 31.20
C VAL A 607 -2.92 23.57 32.68
N HIS A 608 -2.47 22.53 33.40
CA HIS A 608 -2.32 22.59 34.83
C HIS A 608 -1.22 21.68 35.35
N LEU A 609 -0.37 22.21 36.25
CA LEU A 609 0.57 21.41 37.05
C LEU A 609 -0.06 21.18 38.42
N SER A 610 -0.48 19.96 38.68
CA SER A 610 -0.95 19.56 40.03
C SER A 610 0.24 19.22 40.90
N LYS A 611 0.43 19.99 41.99
CA LYS A 611 1.49 19.73 42.98
C LYS A 611 0.94 18.76 44.04
N GLY A 612 1.65 17.67 44.31
CA GLY A 612 1.27 16.64 45.26
C GLY A 612 2.45 15.75 45.63
N LYS A 613 2.21 14.57 46.22
CA LYS A 613 3.28 13.57 46.45
C LYS A 613 4.02 13.20 45.17
N ILE A 614 3.29 13.21 44.03
CA ILE A 614 3.83 13.09 42.69
C ILE A 614 3.18 14.24 41.86
N ASN A 615 4.02 15.10 41.30
CA ASN A 615 3.52 16.16 40.41
C ASN A 615 2.91 15.54 39.15
N SER A 616 1.74 16.06 38.74
CA SER A 616 0.99 15.56 37.58
C SER A 616 0.69 16.69 36.62
N VAL A 617 1.18 16.55 35.39
CA VAL A 617 0.91 17.47 34.27
C VAL A 617 -0.40 17.08 33.61
N LYS A 618 -1.30 18.05 33.46
CA LYS A 618 -2.61 17.91 32.80
C LYS A 618 -2.70 18.87 31.62
N VAL A 619 -2.72 18.34 30.42
CA VAL A 619 -2.99 19.09 29.18
C VAL A 619 -4.10 18.36 28.45
N TYR A 620 -5.30 18.95 28.42
CA TYR A 620 -6.43 18.36 27.73
C TYR A 620 -7.44 19.43 27.29
N TYR A 621 -8.27 19.10 26.31
CA TYR A 621 -9.45 19.85 25.92
C TYR A 621 -10.68 19.06 26.33
N ALA A 622 -11.67 19.71 26.96
CA ALA A 622 -12.91 19.08 27.42
C ALA A 622 -14.10 19.51 26.55
N THR A 623 -14.93 18.58 26.11
CA THR A 623 -16.14 18.89 25.32
C THR A 623 -17.25 17.88 25.59
N SER A 624 -18.50 18.29 25.43
CA SER A 624 -19.66 17.40 25.43
C SER A 624 -19.95 16.80 24.04
N SER A 625 -19.25 17.23 22.99
CA SER A 625 -19.39 16.70 21.65
C SER A 625 -18.35 15.60 21.38
N PRO A 626 -18.77 14.36 21.12
CA PRO A 626 -17.85 13.30 20.71
C PRO A 626 -17.21 13.59 19.35
N GLU A 627 -17.96 14.23 18.43
CA GLU A 627 -17.44 14.59 17.11
C GLU A 627 -16.33 15.64 17.21
N LEU A 628 -16.55 16.70 18.02
CA LEU A 628 -15.52 17.72 18.26
C LEU A 628 -14.27 17.11 18.90
N ALA A 629 -14.42 16.16 19.84
CA ALA A 629 -13.29 15.49 20.45
C ALA A 629 -12.46 14.69 19.42
N CYS A 630 -13.12 13.94 18.53
CA CYS A 630 -12.46 13.22 17.44
C CYS A 630 -11.79 14.18 16.44
N ASN A 631 -12.46 15.29 16.09
CA ASN A 631 -11.90 16.30 15.20
C ASN A 631 -10.60 16.92 15.77
N ILE A 632 -10.61 17.29 17.05
CA ILE A 632 -9.44 17.84 17.73
C ILE A 632 -8.30 16.80 17.76
N GLN A 633 -8.61 15.54 18.05
CA GLN A 633 -7.64 14.45 18.05
C GLN A 633 -6.96 14.32 16.69
N SER A 634 -7.73 14.38 15.60
CA SER A 634 -7.21 14.30 14.23
C SER A 634 -6.40 15.54 13.83
N LEU A 635 -6.78 16.75 14.27
CA LEU A 635 -5.98 17.96 14.06
C LEU A 635 -4.65 17.91 14.82
N LEU A 636 -4.63 17.36 16.05
CA LEU A 636 -3.39 17.15 16.81
C LEU A 636 -2.48 16.14 16.10
N LEU A 637 -3.04 15.09 15.50
CA LEU A 637 -2.27 14.12 14.71
C LEU A 637 -1.58 14.77 13.50
N ARG A 638 -2.22 15.77 12.86
CA ARG A 638 -1.60 16.58 11.80
C ARG A 638 -0.35 17.35 12.26
N LEU A 639 -0.25 17.61 13.56
CA LEU A 639 0.91 18.25 14.19
C LEU A 639 1.87 17.25 14.86
N GLY A 640 1.69 15.95 14.60
CA GLY A 640 2.53 14.89 15.16
C GLY A 640 2.23 14.53 16.62
N LEU A 641 1.05 14.91 17.13
CA LEU A 641 0.65 14.66 18.51
C LEU A 641 -0.44 13.57 18.58
N ASN A 642 -0.11 12.42 19.16
CA ASN A 642 -1.03 11.31 19.37
C ASN A 642 -1.79 11.45 20.70
N ALA A 643 -2.83 12.28 20.70
CA ALA A 643 -3.68 12.52 21.86
C ALA A 643 -4.68 11.38 22.10
N SER A 644 -5.08 11.16 23.35
CA SER A 644 -6.11 10.18 23.71
C SER A 644 -7.46 10.85 23.97
N VAL A 645 -8.55 10.24 23.49
CA VAL A 645 -9.92 10.66 23.79
C VAL A 645 -10.50 9.77 24.88
N LEU A 646 -10.84 10.37 26.00
CA LEU A 646 -11.39 9.69 27.18
C LEU A 646 -12.81 10.18 27.45
N ARG A 647 -13.76 9.25 27.59
CA ARG A 647 -15.16 9.56 27.98
C ARG A 647 -15.30 9.52 29.49
N TYR A 648 -15.89 10.56 30.06
CA TYR A 648 -16.24 10.67 31.49
C TYR A 648 -17.76 10.76 31.63
N GLU A 649 -18.36 9.72 32.18
CA GLU A 649 -19.80 9.67 32.45
C GLU A 649 -20.17 10.60 33.61
N GLN A 650 -21.12 11.48 33.37
CA GLN A 650 -21.66 12.41 34.37
C GLN A 650 -22.87 11.78 35.05
N LYS A 651 -22.66 10.81 35.96
CA LYS A 651 -23.77 10.10 36.67
C LYS A 651 -24.81 11.05 37.23
N GLY A 652 -25.95 11.23 36.51
CA GLY A 652 -27.12 12.00 36.94
C GLY A 652 -26.99 13.54 36.93
N LYS A 653 -25.86 14.11 36.44
CA LYS A 653 -25.56 15.56 36.48
C LYS A 653 -25.28 16.21 35.14
N GLY A 654 -25.80 15.71 34.07
CA GLY A 654 -25.55 16.28 32.74
C GLY A 654 -25.16 15.26 31.69
N ARG A 655 -24.59 15.76 30.60
CA ARG A 655 -24.10 14.93 29.48
C ARG A 655 -22.66 14.48 29.71
N ASP A 656 -22.30 13.34 29.13
CA ASP A 656 -20.95 12.85 29.15
C ASP A 656 -19.95 13.90 28.64
N GLN A 657 -18.76 13.88 29.20
CA GLN A 657 -17.64 14.73 28.79
C GLN A 657 -16.58 13.91 28.10
N TYR A 658 -16.03 14.45 27.04
CA TYR A 658 -14.94 13.87 26.28
C TYR A 658 -13.68 14.73 26.48
N HIS A 659 -12.63 14.13 26.99
CA HIS A 659 -11.34 14.81 27.19
C HIS A 659 -10.35 14.35 26.13
N VAL A 660 -9.88 15.28 25.31
CA VAL A 660 -8.79 15.07 24.36
C VAL A 660 -7.50 15.40 25.09
N LYS A 661 -6.76 14.36 25.50
CA LYS A 661 -5.61 14.50 26.40
C LYS A 661 -4.29 14.31 25.68
N VAL A 662 -3.41 15.30 25.76
CA VAL A 662 -1.98 15.21 25.39
C VAL A 662 -1.19 14.68 26.59
N SER A 663 -0.39 13.65 26.41
CA SER A 663 0.27 12.95 27.51
C SER A 663 1.65 12.45 27.12
N GLY A 664 2.58 12.61 28.01
CA GLY A 664 3.99 12.31 27.83
C GLY A 664 4.80 13.61 27.76
N LYS A 665 6.02 13.60 28.31
CA LYS A 665 6.88 14.79 28.30
C LYS A 665 7.13 15.28 26.88
N PRO A 666 7.56 14.44 25.93
CA PRO A 666 7.83 14.90 24.56
C PRO A 666 6.62 15.51 23.87
N ASP A 667 5.43 14.88 24.01
CA ASP A 667 4.21 15.35 23.35
C ASP A 667 3.72 16.68 23.96
N VAL A 668 3.87 16.86 25.27
CA VAL A 668 3.52 18.12 25.94
C VAL A 668 4.50 19.25 25.57
N GLU A 669 5.79 18.95 25.48
CA GLU A 669 6.80 19.92 25.00
C GLU A 669 6.50 20.33 23.56
N THR A 670 6.26 19.37 22.65
CA THR A 670 5.85 19.63 21.26
C THR A 670 4.54 20.43 21.18
N PHE A 671 3.57 20.15 22.05
CA PHE A 671 2.35 20.91 22.14
C PHE A 671 2.62 22.38 22.49
N PHE A 672 3.49 22.66 23.46
CA PHE A 672 3.81 24.02 23.85
C PHE A 672 4.63 24.77 22.78
N GLU A 673 5.52 24.10 22.10
CA GLU A 673 6.34 24.65 21.01
C GLU A 673 5.49 24.99 19.78
N ASN A 674 4.67 24.07 19.32
CA ASN A 674 3.95 24.21 18.06
C ASN A 674 2.62 24.95 18.22
N ILE A 675 1.89 24.71 19.30
CA ILE A 675 0.54 25.27 19.54
C ILE A 675 0.61 26.40 20.57
N GLY A 676 1.14 26.11 21.76
CA GLY A 676 1.13 27.04 22.87
C GLY A 676 -0.26 27.25 23.48
N VAL A 677 -0.38 28.22 24.39
CA VAL A 677 -1.64 28.56 25.04
C VAL A 677 -1.85 30.07 25.09
N LEU A 678 -3.11 30.49 25.26
CA LEU A 678 -3.53 31.88 25.50
C LEU A 678 -4.19 32.01 26.86
N GLY A 679 -4.18 33.24 27.40
CA GLY A 679 -4.70 33.58 28.73
C GLY A 679 -3.63 33.43 29.81
N GLN A 680 -3.45 34.47 30.63
CA GLN A 680 -2.33 34.61 31.60
C GLN A 680 -2.19 33.39 32.52
N LYS A 681 -3.28 32.90 33.07
CA LYS A 681 -3.30 31.74 33.97
C LYS A 681 -2.76 30.44 33.32
N LYS A 682 -3.05 30.23 32.01
CA LYS A 682 -2.59 29.07 31.29
C LYS A 682 -1.10 29.22 30.93
N ILE A 683 -0.64 30.42 30.61
CA ILE A 683 0.76 30.77 30.37
C ILE A 683 1.60 30.52 31.63
N ASP A 684 1.11 30.94 32.80
CA ASP A 684 1.79 30.72 34.07
C ASP A 684 1.97 29.21 34.37
N HIS A 685 0.92 28.43 34.10
CA HIS A 685 1.00 26.98 34.24
C HIS A 685 1.92 26.33 33.18
N GLN A 686 1.97 26.81 31.96
CA GLN A 686 2.90 26.36 30.93
C GLN A 686 4.35 26.58 31.40
N SER A 687 4.66 27.78 31.92
CA SER A 687 5.99 28.11 32.46
C SER A 687 6.38 27.17 33.61
N ALA A 688 5.46 26.94 34.56
CA ALA A 688 5.68 26.03 35.68
C ALA A 688 5.89 24.56 35.23
N ILE A 689 5.21 24.13 34.17
CA ILE A 689 5.41 22.79 33.58
C ILE A 689 6.76 22.67 32.92
N ASN A 690 7.20 23.70 32.17
CA ASN A 690 8.50 23.73 31.53
C ASN A 690 9.65 23.68 32.57
N GLU A 691 9.55 24.44 33.66
CA GLU A 691 10.50 24.36 34.77
C GLU A 691 10.52 22.95 35.43
N TYR A 692 9.34 22.35 35.63
CA TYR A 692 9.23 20.99 36.15
C TYR A 692 9.89 19.98 35.20
N PHE A 693 9.70 20.08 33.90
CA PHE A 693 10.31 19.17 32.90
C PHE A 693 11.83 19.35 32.80
N ALA A 694 12.34 20.57 32.97
CA ALA A 694 13.77 20.85 33.00
C ALA A 694 14.44 20.22 34.24
N SER A 695 13.74 20.19 35.40
CA SER A 695 14.27 19.67 36.66
C SER A 695 14.06 18.17 36.88
N SER A 696 13.14 17.54 36.10
CA SER A 696 12.76 16.12 36.31
C SER A 696 13.20 15.21 35.18
N ILE A 697 13.76 14.04 35.54
CA ILE A 697 14.00 12.92 34.63
C ILE A 697 12.66 12.17 34.45
N ALA A 698 11.69 12.80 33.79
CA ALA A 698 10.36 12.21 33.58
C ALA A 698 10.44 11.10 32.52
N LYS A 699 10.32 9.84 32.93
CA LYS A 699 10.24 8.65 32.07
C LYS A 699 8.79 8.43 31.61
N THR A 700 8.18 9.39 30.94
CA THR A 700 6.76 9.34 30.57
C THR A 700 6.54 9.26 29.06
N ASN A 701 7.52 8.81 28.29
CA ASN A 701 7.38 8.65 26.83
C ASN A 701 6.36 7.53 26.53
N ARG A 702 5.36 7.85 25.70
CA ARG A 702 4.32 6.92 25.24
C ARG A 702 4.57 6.40 23.83
N ASP A 703 5.30 7.16 23.00
CA ASP A 703 5.75 6.71 21.69
C ASP A 703 7.00 5.84 21.84
N VAL A 704 6.76 4.55 22.03
CA VAL A 704 7.79 3.55 22.28
C VAL A 704 7.74 2.45 21.24
N LEU A 705 8.91 1.91 20.90
CA LEU A 705 9.02 0.68 20.14
C LEU A 705 8.78 -0.51 21.07
N PRO A 706 7.81 -1.39 20.75
CA PRO A 706 7.55 -2.61 21.48
C PRO A 706 8.78 -3.53 21.53
N VAL A 707 8.93 -4.26 22.64
CA VAL A 707 10.09 -5.13 22.88
C VAL A 707 10.25 -6.19 21.79
N ASP A 708 9.17 -6.82 21.36
CA ASP A 708 9.20 -7.89 20.37
C ASP A 708 9.65 -7.38 18.99
N LEU A 709 9.21 -6.18 18.61
CA LEU A 709 9.53 -5.57 17.32
C LEU A 709 11.02 -5.20 17.20
N TRP A 710 11.59 -4.51 18.19
CA TRP A 710 12.98 -4.08 18.10
C TRP A 710 13.98 -5.20 18.34
N ASN A 711 13.63 -6.23 19.16
CA ASN A 711 14.44 -7.43 19.32
C ASN A 711 14.51 -8.23 18.02
N ALA A 712 13.38 -8.40 17.30
CA ALA A 712 13.36 -9.07 16.01
C ALA A 712 14.28 -8.37 14.99
N ALA A 713 14.26 -7.04 14.94
CA ALA A 713 15.13 -6.26 14.03
C ALA A 713 16.64 -6.50 14.32
N LEU A 714 17.03 -6.59 15.59
CA LEU A 714 18.43 -6.86 15.95
C LEU A 714 18.85 -8.31 15.72
N ILE A 715 17.97 -9.28 15.96
CA ILE A 715 18.26 -10.71 15.74
C ILE A 715 18.44 -10.99 14.24
N ASN A 716 17.60 -10.46 13.41
CA ASN A 716 17.64 -10.65 11.95
C ASN A 716 18.93 -10.12 11.30
N GLU A 717 19.51 -9.03 11.82
CA GLU A 717 20.75 -8.46 11.25
C GLU A 717 22.05 -8.99 11.88
N ALA A 718 22.06 -9.32 13.16
CA ALA A 718 23.31 -9.57 13.91
C ALA A 718 23.50 -11.00 14.41
N GLY A 719 22.51 -11.88 14.20
CA GLY A 719 22.59 -13.28 14.64
C GLY A 719 22.66 -13.51 16.16
N HIS A 720 23.08 -12.53 16.95
CA HIS A 720 23.08 -12.55 18.42
C HIS A 720 23.09 -11.11 18.97
N SER A 721 22.16 -10.80 19.86
CA SER A 721 22.06 -9.48 20.50
C SER A 721 23.21 -9.27 21.50
N LYS A 722 24.07 -8.28 21.23
CA LYS A 722 25.10 -7.78 22.18
C LYS A 722 24.52 -6.82 23.22
N THR A 723 23.19 -6.66 23.29
CA THR A 723 22.56 -5.77 24.26
C THR A 723 22.49 -6.38 25.65
N SER A 724 22.63 -5.55 26.69
CA SER A 724 22.53 -5.98 28.08
C SER A 724 21.19 -6.68 28.37
N ARG A 725 21.18 -7.81 29.08
CA ARG A 725 19.97 -8.58 29.46
C ARG A 725 18.83 -7.72 30.05
N LYS A 726 19.15 -6.63 30.76
CA LYS A 726 18.15 -5.72 31.33
C LYS A 726 17.39 -4.89 30.27
N VAL A 727 17.97 -4.64 29.11
CA VAL A 727 17.36 -3.85 28.03
C VAL A 727 16.43 -4.73 27.19
N GLN A 728 16.74 -6.02 27.05
CA GLN A 728 16.01 -6.98 26.23
C GLN A 728 14.52 -7.20 26.61
N HIS A 729 14.09 -6.75 27.77
CA HIS A 729 12.71 -6.93 28.27
C HIS A 729 11.93 -5.63 28.42
N GLN A 730 12.36 -4.52 27.80
CA GLN A 730 11.71 -3.22 27.93
C GLN A 730 11.40 -2.60 26.58
N ASN A 731 10.24 -1.93 26.48
CA ASN A 731 9.96 -1.06 25.36
C ASN A 731 10.99 0.08 25.31
N LEU A 732 11.44 0.45 24.11
CA LEU A 732 12.42 1.51 23.91
C LEU A 732 11.77 2.81 23.48
N SER A 733 12.21 3.94 24.03
CA SER A 733 11.93 5.22 23.39
C SER A 733 12.66 5.30 22.05
N ARG A 734 12.13 6.08 21.11
CA ARG A 734 12.71 6.21 19.77
C ARG A 734 14.14 6.72 19.80
N GLU A 735 14.45 7.70 20.63
CA GLU A 735 15.82 8.23 20.83
C GLU A 735 16.77 7.12 21.30
N ARG A 736 16.33 6.32 22.26
CA ARG A 736 17.14 5.22 22.77
C ARG A 736 17.31 4.12 21.73
N ALA A 737 16.26 3.83 20.94
CA ALA A 737 16.33 2.89 19.82
C ALA A 737 17.30 3.38 18.75
N ALA A 738 17.25 4.67 18.38
CA ALA A 738 18.20 5.27 17.44
C ALA A 738 19.65 5.23 17.95
N SER A 739 19.88 5.50 19.24
CA SER A 739 21.19 5.38 19.87
C SER A 739 21.73 3.94 19.84
N ILE A 740 20.87 2.94 20.13
CA ILE A 740 21.23 1.53 20.02
C ILE A 740 21.50 1.16 18.55
N ALA A 741 20.65 1.57 17.63
CA ALA A 741 20.82 1.34 16.21
C ALA A 741 22.17 1.88 15.69
N SER A 742 22.54 3.09 16.08
CA SER A 742 23.83 3.70 15.73
C SER A 742 25.01 2.90 16.32
N SER A 743 24.90 2.46 17.57
CA SER A 743 25.98 1.69 18.22
C SER A 743 26.13 0.27 17.68
N THR A 744 25.04 -0.35 17.26
CA THR A 744 25.00 -1.72 16.69
C THR A 744 25.12 -1.72 15.17
N ARG A 745 25.07 -0.55 14.52
CA ARG A 745 24.99 -0.36 13.06
C ARG A 745 23.80 -1.10 12.43
N SER A 746 22.70 -1.25 13.17
CA SER A 746 21.47 -1.87 12.67
C SER A 746 20.66 -0.88 11.85
N LEU A 747 20.54 -1.12 10.55
CA LEU A 747 19.72 -0.31 9.63
C LEU A 747 18.23 -0.52 9.89
N GLU A 748 17.79 -1.73 10.18
CA GLU A 748 16.39 -2.05 10.45
C GLU A 748 15.89 -1.37 11.74
N LEU A 749 16.69 -1.43 12.81
CA LEU A 749 16.33 -0.73 14.05
C LEU A 749 16.31 0.79 13.86
N MET A 750 17.19 1.34 13.02
CA MET A 750 17.19 2.77 12.69
C MET A 750 15.92 3.17 11.93
N LYS A 751 15.50 2.39 10.92
CA LYS A 751 14.25 2.58 10.19
C LYS A 751 13.04 2.58 11.14
N LEU A 752 12.97 1.61 12.06
CA LEU A 752 11.91 1.52 13.07
C LEU A 752 11.90 2.73 14.01
N ALA A 753 13.08 3.15 14.50
CA ALA A 753 13.21 4.33 15.36
C ALA A 753 12.73 5.62 14.68
N GLN A 754 12.92 5.74 13.38
CA GLN A 754 12.53 6.88 12.55
C GLN A 754 11.18 6.67 11.83
N SER A 755 10.47 5.56 12.08
CA SER A 755 9.23 5.22 11.39
C SER A 755 8.10 6.22 11.66
N ASP A 756 7.17 6.31 10.71
CA ASP A 756 5.95 7.11 10.81
C ASP A 756 4.81 6.36 11.51
N VAL A 757 5.12 5.24 12.16
CA VAL A 757 4.15 4.37 12.84
C VAL A 757 4.17 4.57 14.35
N TYR A 758 3.00 4.76 14.95
CA TYR A 758 2.74 4.72 16.38
C TYR A 758 2.08 3.39 16.75
N TRP A 759 2.49 2.76 17.84
CA TRP A 759 1.97 1.46 18.28
C TRP A 759 0.97 1.62 19.42
N ASP A 760 -0.35 1.55 19.10
CA ASP A 760 -1.43 1.68 20.08
C ASP A 760 -2.01 0.33 20.50
N GLU A 761 -2.56 0.26 21.70
CA GLU A 761 -3.07 -0.96 22.31
C GLU A 761 -4.57 -1.11 22.05
N ILE A 762 -5.03 -2.31 21.68
CA ILE A 762 -6.44 -2.66 21.53
C ILE A 762 -7.06 -2.76 22.94
N VAL A 763 -8.19 -2.08 23.13
CA VAL A 763 -8.97 -2.11 24.38
C VAL A 763 -10.11 -3.09 24.31
N SER A 764 -10.92 -3.03 23.23
CA SER A 764 -12.06 -3.92 23.05
C SER A 764 -12.30 -4.23 21.57
N ILE A 765 -12.90 -5.41 21.32
CA ILE A 765 -13.44 -5.84 20.03
C ILE A 765 -14.81 -6.41 20.35
N GLU A 766 -15.87 -5.80 19.82
CA GLU A 766 -17.25 -6.13 20.14
C GLU A 766 -18.07 -6.31 18.84
N PRO A 767 -19.00 -7.28 18.76
CA PRO A 767 -19.93 -7.36 17.64
C PRO A 767 -20.75 -6.07 17.54
N ASP A 768 -20.99 -5.57 16.30
CA ASP A 768 -21.70 -4.30 16.07
C ASP A 768 -22.80 -4.42 15.01
N GLY A 769 -23.36 -5.63 14.86
CA GLY A 769 -24.46 -5.92 13.96
C GLY A 769 -24.05 -6.02 12.49
N GLU A 770 -25.04 -5.94 11.60
CA GLU A 770 -24.83 -5.94 10.16
C GLU A 770 -24.73 -4.51 9.64
N ALA A 771 -23.85 -4.28 8.68
CA ALA A 771 -23.69 -3.00 8.00
C ALA A 771 -23.31 -3.24 6.52
N GLU A 772 -23.67 -2.30 5.69
CA GLU A 772 -23.14 -2.22 4.34
C GLU A 772 -21.65 -1.90 4.41
N VAL A 773 -20.83 -2.68 3.72
CA VAL A 773 -19.38 -2.62 3.84
C VAL A 773 -18.70 -2.39 2.49
N TYR A 774 -17.55 -1.74 2.57
CA TYR A 774 -16.82 -1.16 1.45
C TYR A 774 -15.34 -1.50 1.52
N ASP A 775 -14.66 -1.38 0.40
CA ASP A 775 -13.21 -1.50 0.31
C ASP A 775 -12.64 -0.53 -0.74
N LEU A 776 -11.32 -0.30 -0.69
CA LEU A 776 -10.57 0.52 -1.62
C LEU A 776 -9.57 -0.33 -2.40
N THR A 777 -9.28 0.05 -3.63
CA THR A 777 -8.16 -0.49 -4.40
C THR A 777 -7.03 0.53 -4.41
N VAL A 778 -5.90 0.23 -3.74
CA VAL A 778 -4.73 1.13 -3.64
C VAL A 778 -3.53 0.54 -4.38
N GLU A 779 -2.88 1.32 -5.21
CA GLU A 779 -1.78 0.87 -6.06
C GLU A 779 -0.48 0.63 -5.27
N GLY A 780 0.17 -0.50 -5.52
CA GLY A 780 1.54 -0.82 -5.12
C GLY A 780 1.70 -1.35 -3.69
N LEU A 781 1.35 -0.59 -2.65
CA LEU A 781 1.66 -0.95 -1.26
C LEU A 781 0.59 -1.81 -0.57
N HIS A 782 -0.56 -2.03 -1.20
CA HIS A 782 -1.65 -2.90 -0.73
C HIS A 782 -2.14 -2.62 0.71
N ASN A 783 -2.03 -1.37 1.16
CA ASN A 783 -2.52 -0.92 2.45
C ASN A 783 -2.90 0.56 2.37
N PHE A 784 -3.66 1.03 3.35
CA PHE A 784 -4.06 2.42 3.45
C PHE A 784 -4.41 2.81 4.89
N VAL A 785 -4.53 4.10 5.14
CA VAL A 785 -4.92 4.66 6.44
C VAL A 785 -6.40 5.02 6.41
N ALA A 786 -7.19 4.37 7.28
CA ALA A 786 -8.58 4.78 7.55
C ALA A 786 -8.87 4.76 9.06
N ALA A 787 -9.71 5.67 9.52
CA ALA A 787 -9.96 5.93 10.95
C ALA A 787 -8.65 6.11 11.75
N ASP A 788 -7.62 6.66 11.11
CA ASP A 788 -6.25 6.80 11.63
C ASP A 788 -5.61 5.47 12.08
N ILE A 789 -5.95 4.37 11.40
CA ILE A 789 -5.38 3.04 11.58
C ILE A 789 -4.86 2.55 10.24
N ILE A 790 -3.76 1.79 10.23
CA ILE A 790 -3.16 1.23 9.02
C ILE A 790 -3.81 -0.13 8.73
N LEU A 791 -4.40 -0.26 7.54
CA LEU A 791 -5.26 -1.35 7.10
C LEU A 791 -4.72 -2.00 5.83
N HIS A 792 -4.94 -3.30 5.67
CA HIS A 792 -4.54 -4.03 4.48
C HIS A 792 -5.64 -4.04 3.40
N ASN A 793 -5.20 -4.15 2.16
CA ASN A 793 -6.00 -4.20 0.94
C ASN A 793 -5.96 -5.59 0.28
N SER A 794 -6.76 -5.86 -0.75
CA SER A 794 -7.06 -7.19 -1.29
C SER A 794 -6.19 -7.67 -2.47
N ILE A 795 -6.23 -9.00 -2.78
CA ILE A 795 -5.38 -9.76 -3.71
C ILE A 795 -5.71 -9.51 -5.19
N GLU A 796 -6.96 -9.23 -5.55
CA GLU A 796 -7.38 -9.02 -6.94
C GLU A 796 -6.73 -7.80 -7.62
N GLN A 797 -5.91 -7.07 -6.90
CA GLN A 797 -5.25 -5.86 -7.41
C GLN A 797 -4.14 -6.17 -8.39
N ASP A 798 -3.47 -7.30 -8.24
CA ASP A 798 -2.37 -7.71 -9.12
C ASP A 798 -2.88 -8.19 -10.49
N ALA A 799 -4.16 -8.64 -10.57
CA ALA A 799 -4.77 -9.09 -11.82
C ALA A 799 -5.21 -7.92 -12.72
N ASP A 800 -4.95 -8.04 -14.00
CA ASP A 800 -5.44 -7.09 -15.02
C ASP A 800 -6.88 -7.41 -15.40
N ILE A 801 -7.22 -8.71 -15.48
CA ILE A 801 -8.57 -9.20 -15.74
C ILE A 801 -8.98 -10.16 -14.62
N VAL A 802 -10.23 -10.03 -14.15
CA VAL A 802 -10.86 -10.99 -13.23
C VAL A 802 -12.16 -11.48 -13.84
N MET A 803 -12.26 -12.79 -13.99
CA MET A 803 -13.42 -13.49 -14.54
C MET A 803 -14.02 -14.45 -13.54
N PHE A 804 -15.35 -14.52 -13.49
CA PHE A 804 -16.10 -15.49 -12.70
C PHE A 804 -16.92 -16.39 -13.60
N ILE A 805 -17.02 -17.68 -13.23
CA ILE A 805 -17.96 -18.58 -13.86
C ILE A 805 -19.18 -18.70 -12.97
N TYR A 806 -20.35 -18.46 -13.54
CA TYR A 806 -21.64 -18.64 -12.90
C TYR A 806 -22.51 -19.58 -13.71
N ARG A 807 -23.18 -20.53 -13.04
CA ARG A 807 -24.13 -21.46 -13.66
C ARG A 807 -25.38 -21.48 -12.79
N GLU A 808 -26.47 -20.92 -13.32
CA GLU A 808 -27.73 -20.79 -12.60
C GLU A 808 -28.35 -22.14 -12.23
N GLU A 809 -28.22 -23.13 -13.11
CA GLU A 809 -28.75 -24.51 -12.92
C GLU A 809 -28.22 -25.23 -11.68
N LEU A 810 -27.10 -24.80 -11.12
CA LEU A 810 -26.53 -25.37 -9.89
C LEU A 810 -27.25 -24.88 -8.63
N TYR A 811 -27.93 -23.75 -8.72
CA TYR A 811 -28.63 -23.10 -7.61
C TYR A 811 -30.15 -23.15 -7.77
N ASP A 812 -30.66 -23.06 -9.03
CA ASP A 812 -32.06 -23.18 -9.39
C ASP A 812 -32.25 -24.30 -10.41
N LYS A 813 -32.93 -25.39 -9.99
CA LYS A 813 -33.22 -26.55 -10.85
C LYS A 813 -34.35 -26.31 -11.85
N GLU A 814 -35.14 -25.26 -11.64
CA GLU A 814 -36.29 -24.89 -12.49
C GLU A 814 -35.91 -23.85 -13.56
N THR A 815 -34.64 -23.41 -13.59
CA THR A 815 -34.18 -22.38 -14.53
C THR A 815 -34.29 -22.81 -15.99
N ASP A 816 -34.63 -21.86 -16.85
CA ASP A 816 -34.61 -22.01 -18.32
C ASP A 816 -33.18 -22.00 -18.90
N LYS A 817 -32.16 -21.67 -18.11
CA LYS A 817 -30.76 -21.55 -18.53
C LYS A 817 -29.95 -22.82 -18.31
N ARG A 818 -30.55 -24.01 -18.52
CA ARG A 818 -29.84 -25.28 -18.38
C ARG A 818 -28.75 -25.43 -19.43
N GLY A 819 -27.55 -25.86 -19.01
CA GLY A 819 -26.38 -25.97 -19.89
C GLY A 819 -25.79 -24.63 -20.33
N ILE A 820 -26.21 -23.53 -19.73
CA ILE A 820 -25.63 -22.20 -19.95
C ILE A 820 -24.72 -21.83 -18.76
N ALA A 821 -23.52 -21.41 -19.07
CA ALA A 821 -22.59 -20.81 -18.12
C ALA A 821 -22.35 -19.34 -18.50
N GLU A 822 -22.39 -18.48 -17.52
CA GLU A 822 -22.11 -17.07 -17.71
C GLU A 822 -20.69 -16.76 -17.23
N ILE A 823 -19.85 -16.16 -18.08
CA ILE A 823 -18.52 -15.68 -17.74
C ILE A 823 -18.64 -14.19 -17.44
N HIS A 824 -18.57 -13.84 -16.16
CA HIS A 824 -18.64 -12.46 -15.70
C HIS A 824 -17.24 -11.86 -15.66
N ILE A 825 -16.94 -10.92 -16.55
CA ILE A 825 -15.72 -10.10 -16.55
C ILE A 825 -15.96 -8.97 -15.54
N ALA A 826 -15.55 -9.19 -14.28
CA ALA A 826 -15.82 -8.29 -13.17
C ALA A 826 -14.75 -7.20 -13.01
N LYS A 827 -13.57 -7.42 -13.57
CA LYS A 827 -12.48 -6.44 -13.66
C LYS A 827 -11.81 -6.57 -15.01
N HIS A 828 -11.58 -5.44 -15.66
CA HIS A 828 -10.77 -5.33 -16.86
C HIS A 828 -10.03 -3.99 -16.82
N ARG A 829 -8.69 -4.02 -16.70
CA ARG A 829 -7.88 -2.81 -16.50
C ARG A 829 -7.88 -1.91 -17.73
N ASN A 830 -7.85 -2.51 -18.91
CA ASN A 830 -7.70 -1.81 -20.18
C ASN A 830 -8.94 -1.91 -21.08
N GLY A 831 -10.07 -2.41 -20.57
CA GLY A 831 -11.26 -2.62 -21.37
C GLY A 831 -12.57 -2.64 -20.56
N PRO A 832 -13.69 -2.92 -21.22
CA PRO A 832 -15.00 -2.96 -20.57
C PRO A 832 -15.18 -4.20 -19.68
N ILE A 833 -16.08 -4.10 -18.73
CA ILE A 833 -16.61 -5.24 -17.97
C ILE A 833 -17.89 -5.74 -18.67
N GLY A 834 -18.22 -7.02 -18.49
CA GLY A 834 -19.40 -7.59 -19.16
C GLY A 834 -19.69 -9.02 -18.73
N VAL A 835 -20.72 -9.61 -19.35
CA VAL A 835 -21.10 -11.00 -19.13
C VAL A 835 -21.14 -11.71 -20.49
N VAL A 836 -20.44 -12.82 -20.61
CA VAL A 836 -20.39 -13.65 -21.82
C VAL A 836 -21.12 -14.96 -21.54
N PRO A 837 -22.27 -15.20 -22.14
CA PRO A 837 -22.94 -16.51 -22.02
C PRO A 837 -22.25 -17.53 -22.93
N MET A 838 -22.00 -18.73 -22.37
CA MET A 838 -21.39 -19.86 -23.05
C MET A 838 -22.24 -21.11 -22.87
N ARG A 839 -22.20 -22.03 -23.83
CA ARG A 839 -22.78 -23.38 -23.68
C ARG A 839 -21.81 -24.26 -22.89
N PHE A 840 -22.29 -24.93 -21.88
CA PHE A 840 -21.53 -25.94 -21.13
C PHE A 840 -22.14 -27.33 -21.34
N ASP A 841 -21.35 -28.25 -21.85
CA ASP A 841 -21.70 -29.66 -21.96
C ASP A 841 -21.09 -30.46 -20.80
N ALA A 842 -21.93 -30.91 -19.88
CA ALA A 842 -21.50 -31.60 -18.69
C ALA A 842 -20.93 -33.02 -18.97
N ALA A 843 -21.39 -33.70 -20.03
CA ALA A 843 -20.92 -35.02 -20.39
C ALA A 843 -19.49 -35.04 -20.88
N THR A 844 -19.11 -34.04 -21.69
CA THR A 844 -17.78 -33.89 -22.25
C THR A 844 -16.94 -32.84 -21.53
N THR A 845 -17.50 -32.18 -20.49
CA THR A 845 -16.90 -31.11 -19.70
C THR A 845 -16.39 -29.94 -20.57
N ARG A 846 -17.05 -29.66 -21.68
CA ARG A 846 -16.62 -28.69 -22.71
C ARG A 846 -17.45 -27.41 -22.66
N PHE A 847 -16.77 -26.29 -22.89
CA PHE A 847 -17.38 -25.00 -23.20
C PHE A 847 -17.32 -24.72 -24.70
N ASP A 848 -18.40 -24.18 -25.25
CA ASP A 848 -18.55 -23.74 -26.61
C ASP A 848 -19.26 -22.38 -26.65
N ASP A 849 -19.13 -21.63 -27.75
CA ASP A 849 -19.90 -20.39 -27.96
C ASP A 849 -21.41 -20.70 -27.99
N LEU A 850 -22.20 -19.78 -27.43
CA LEU A 850 -23.65 -19.86 -27.48
C LEU A 850 -24.15 -19.31 -28.85
N THR A 851 -24.40 -20.22 -29.79
CA THR A 851 -25.01 -19.85 -31.07
C THR A 851 -26.52 -19.69 -30.90
N TYR A 852 -27.02 -18.45 -30.91
CA TYR A 852 -28.45 -18.21 -31.17
C TYR A 852 -28.72 -18.53 -32.64
N ARG A 853 -29.50 -19.58 -32.94
CA ARG A 853 -30.12 -19.71 -34.25
C ARG A 853 -31.10 -18.56 -34.38
N THR A 854 -30.75 -17.53 -35.15
CA THR A 854 -31.73 -16.60 -35.73
C THR A 854 -32.63 -17.44 -36.61
N SER A 855 -33.85 -17.75 -36.12
CA SER A 855 -34.95 -18.19 -36.95
C SER A 855 -35.44 -16.97 -37.77
N GLU A 856 -34.64 -16.58 -38.76
CA GLU A 856 -35.20 -15.80 -39.87
C GLU A 856 -35.76 -16.74 -40.89
N GLY A 857 -37.07 -16.59 -41.08
CA GLY A 857 -37.96 -17.42 -41.77
C GLY A 857 -37.73 -17.58 -43.26
N TYR A 858 -38.33 -18.62 -43.73
CA TYR A 858 -38.81 -18.75 -45.10
C TYR A 858 -39.96 -17.76 -45.40
#